data_57b97db97236e207ea9166be770e54ef
#
_entry.id   57b97db97236e207ea9166be770e54ef
#
_cell.length_a   1.000
_cell.length_b   1.000
_cell.length_c   1.000
_cell.angle_alpha   90.00
_cell.angle_beta   90.00
_cell.angle_gamma   90.00
#
_symmetry.space_group_name_H-M   'P 1'
#
loop_
_entity.id
_entity.type
_entity.pdbx_description
1 polymer ?
#
loop_
_entity_poly.entity_id
_entity_poly.type
_entity_poly.pdbx_seq_one_letter_code
_entity_poly.pdbx_strand_id
1 'polypeptide(L)'
;VKSLFAAVALVPLLSLSGPALAKPMPAAPTAEIEAARDVPYAAGPIKLAVDATDNDRRIFTVQETLPVSTAGPLTLFYPAWLPGNHAPRGAIEQLASLMITADGQPVAWTRDPVNIYAFHITVPAGAKALDIRFQFLSPTDRSMGRVVVTPDMLNLQWNAVALYPAGYFARQIMVEPTLRLPEGWQLGTALETASRDGDLIRFKPVDFDTLVDSPIFAGRYFRQIELDPGAAVPVRLNIVADRPGLLDATADQIAVHRTLVQQAYRLYGAQHYNHYDFLLALSDKMSGIGLEHHRSSENGTSPNYFTEWDKSAVGRDLLAHEYTHSWNGKFRRGEDLWTETFNTPMRNSLLWVYEGQTQYWGNVLAARSGLQTKQQGLEALALTAAVYDNRVGRAWRAMSDTTNDPIMVARRPISWRSWQRSEDYYSEGQLIWLDADTLIRELSGGKRSLDDFAKAFFGVDNGSYVPKTYRFEDVVSTLNGVQPYDWANFLQTRLEGHGPGAPLDGLTRGGYRLVYRPEPTEFFKAAEGRRKSVDLTYSIGVVLDKDGTLADVAWDGPAFKAGLIQGAQIIAVGGAAYDADQLKAAITAATDPAKPVELLVKSGDRYRTIKLTYQGGLCYPRLEPIAGTKAMLDDIYAARK
;
A
#
# COMPACT_ATOMS: atom_id res chain seq x y z
N VAL A 1 7.61 5.06 84.49
CA VAL A 1 6.67 5.68 85.44
C VAL A 1 5.68 6.58 84.68
N LYS A 2 4.41 6.34 84.93
CA LYS A 2 3.20 7.03 84.49
C LYS A 2 2.55 6.47 83.22
N SER A 3 1.60 5.60 83.46
CA SER A 3 0.47 5.19 82.68
C SER A 3 -0.43 6.35 82.32
N LEU A 4 -0.90 6.38 81.07
CA LEU A 4 -2.06 7.16 80.63
C LEU A 4 -3.08 6.17 79.99
N PHE A 5 -4.21 6.01 80.62
CA PHE A 5 -5.38 5.35 80.10
C PHE A 5 -6.00 6.21 78.98
N ALA A 6 -6.16 5.67 77.77
CA ALA A 6 -6.95 6.29 76.74
C ALA A 6 -8.32 5.57 76.68
N ALA A 7 -9.37 6.33 76.92
CA ALA A 7 -10.74 5.89 76.83
C ALA A 7 -11.14 5.66 75.37
N VAL A 8 -11.61 4.44 75.09
CA VAL A 8 -12.18 4.10 73.78
C VAL A 8 -13.66 4.55 73.80
N ALA A 9 -13.95 5.58 73.02
CA ALA A 9 -15.32 6.01 72.74
C ALA A 9 -15.91 5.08 71.63
N LEU A 10 -16.93 4.31 71.98
CA LEU A 10 -17.78 3.60 71.04
C LEU A 10 -18.58 4.62 70.21
N VAL A 11 -18.27 4.76 68.95
CA VAL A 11 -19.11 5.49 67.97
C VAL A 11 -20.09 4.47 67.37
N PRO A 12 -21.40 4.70 67.41
CA PRO A 12 -22.36 3.79 66.76
C PRO A 12 -22.18 3.86 65.24
N LEU A 13 -21.94 2.72 64.58
CA LEU A 13 -22.01 2.60 63.14
C LEU A 13 -23.45 2.84 62.69
N LEU A 14 -23.72 4.05 62.23
CA LEU A 14 -24.85 4.32 61.34
C LEU A 14 -24.60 3.61 60.01
N SER A 15 -25.36 2.54 59.76
CA SER A 15 -25.43 1.87 58.46
C SER A 15 -26.01 2.85 57.43
N LEU A 16 -25.15 3.57 56.75
CA LEU A 16 -25.52 4.26 55.49
C LEU A 16 -25.84 3.15 54.48
N SER A 17 -27.12 2.89 54.27
CA SER A 17 -27.61 2.20 53.08
C SER A 17 -27.24 3.08 51.88
N GLY A 18 -26.11 2.78 51.26
CA GLY A 18 -25.71 3.41 49.98
C GLY A 18 -26.81 3.18 48.93
N PRO A 19 -26.98 4.13 48.00
CA PRO A 19 -27.94 3.93 46.92
C PRO A 19 -27.66 2.60 46.26
N ALA A 20 -28.66 1.74 46.13
CA ALA A 20 -28.56 0.50 45.39
C ALA A 20 -28.02 0.86 43.98
N LEU A 21 -26.83 0.38 43.66
CA LEU A 21 -26.27 0.51 42.31
C LEU A 21 -27.34 -0.05 41.36
N ALA A 22 -27.95 0.80 40.57
CA ALA A 22 -28.87 0.39 39.52
C ALA A 22 -28.16 -0.69 38.71
N LYS A 23 -28.82 -1.84 38.53
CA LYS A 23 -28.29 -2.88 37.65
C LYS A 23 -28.01 -2.21 36.30
N PRO A 24 -26.82 -2.41 35.71
CA PRO A 24 -26.55 -1.84 34.38
C PRO A 24 -27.68 -2.29 33.45
N MET A 25 -28.33 -1.33 32.78
CA MET A 25 -29.29 -1.67 31.73
C MET A 25 -28.53 -2.44 30.64
N PRO A 26 -29.12 -3.50 30.08
CA PRO A 26 -28.57 -4.13 28.91
C PRO A 26 -28.34 -3.05 27.86
N ALA A 27 -27.21 -3.08 27.15
CA ALA A 27 -27.00 -2.21 26.01
C ALA A 27 -28.19 -2.35 25.04
N ALA A 28 -28.70 -1.24 24.54
CA ALA A 28 -29.72 -1.31 23.49
C ALA A 28 -29.19 -2.18 22.34
N PRO A 29 -30.03 -3.05 21.74
CA PRO A 29 -29.62 -3.78 20.55
C PRO A 29 -29.09 -2.80 19.51
N THR A 30 -27.98 -3.12 18.84
CA THR A 30 -27.52 -2.38 17.67
C THR A 30 -28.64 -2.38 16.62
N ALA A 31 -28.88 -1.25 15.97
CA ALA A 31 -29.86 -1.19 14.89
C ALA A 31 -29.46 -2.19 13.80
N GLU A 32 -30.42 -2.95 13.28
CA GLU A 32 -30.17 -3.84 12.16
C GLU A 32 -29.87 -3.00 10.92
N ILE A 33 -28.76 -3.28 10.26
CA ILE A 33 -28.34 -2.60 9.02
C ILE A 33 -28.90 -3.39 7.84
N GLU A 34 -29.62 -2.72 6.95
CA GLU A 34 -30.22 -3.34 5.79
C GLU A 34 -29.16 -3.97 4.87
N ALA A 35 -29.35 -5.25 4.51
CA ALA A 35 -28.47 -5.96 3.59
C ALA A 35 -28.50 -5.31 2.20
N ALA A 36 -27.34 -5.20 1.58
CA ALA A 36 -27.21 -4.59 0.27
C ALA A 36 -27.87 -5.42 -0.83
N ARG A 37 -28.56 -4.74 -1.74
CA ARG A 37 -29.26 -5.33 -2.91
C ARG A 37 -28.71 -4.74 -4.20
N ASP A 38 -28.63 -5.55 -5.24
CA ASP A 38 -28.21 -5.12 -6.58
C ASP A 38 -29.36 -4.49 -7.36
N VAL A 39 -29.88 -3.38 -6.86
CA VAL A 39 -30.97 -2.61 -7.47
C VAL A 39 -30.63 -1.11 -7.42
N PRO A 40 -31.02 -0.31 -8.44
CA PRO A 40 -30.76 1.13 -8.43
C PRO A 40 -31.35 1.83 -7.21
N TYR A 41 -30.60 2.80 -6.66
CA TYR A 41 -31.10 3.71 -5.64
C TYR A 41 -32.17 4.63 -6.24
N ALA A 42 -33.41 4.31 -5.99
CA ALA A 42 -34.57 4.89 -6.71
C ALA A 42 -34.86 6.36 -6.37
N ALA A 43 -34.34 6.89 -5.24
CA ALA A 43 -34.61 8.27 -4.83
C ALA A 43 -33.91 9.32 -5.69
N GLY A 44 -32.91 8.93 -6.49
CA GLY A 44 -32.15 9.79 -7.38
C GLY A 44 -30.68 9.93 -7.02
N PRO A 45 -29.89 10.68 -7.81
CA PRO A 45 -28.46 10.80 -7.59
C PRO A 45 -28.14 11.65 -6.35
N ILE A 46 -27.09 11.26 -5.65
CA ILE A 46 -26.48 12.05 -4.59
C ILE A 46 -25.76 13.25 -5.22
N LYS A 47 -26.03 14.46 -4.77
CA LYS A 47 -25.25 15.64 -5.14
C LYS A 47 -24.15 15.83 -4.11
N LEU A 48 -22.89 15.72 -4.53
CA LEU A 48 -21.74 15.82 -3.67
C LEU A 48 -20.87 17.00 -4.07
N ALA A 49 -20.72 17.99 -3.18
CA ALA A 49 -19.89 19.17 -3.39
C ALA A 49 -18.76 19.20 -2.35
N VAL A 50 -17.54 19.28 -2.82
CA VAL A 50 -16.34 19.41 -1.98
C VAL A 50 -15.68 20.75 -2.26
N ASP A 51 -15.47 21.53 -1.21
CA ASP A 51 -14.63 22.73 -1.23
C ASP A 51 -13.27 22.40 -0.64
N ALA A 52 -12.24 22.44 -1.48
CA ALA A 52 -10.86 22.15 -1.13
C ALA A 52 -9.97 23.42 -1.21
N THR A 53 -10.57 24.60 -1.05
CA THR A 53 -9.83 25.89 -1.13
C THR A 53 -9.07 26.24 0.15
N ASP A 54 -9.43 25.62 1.28
CA ASP A 54 -8.76 25.84 2.57
C ASP A 54 -7.52 24.93 2.75
N ASN A 55 -6.58 25.07 1.82
CA ASN A 55 -5.37 24.28 1.83
C ASN A 55 -4.36 24.69 2.91
N ASP A 56 -4.39 25.92 3.39
CA ASP A 56 -3.53 26.39 4.48
C ASP A 56 -3.86 25.70 5.81
N ARG A 57 -5.15 25.55 6.12
CA ARG A 57 -5.62 24.79 7.30
C ARG A 57 -5.82 23.31 7.02
N ARG A 58 -5.70 22.89 5.76
CA ARG A 58 -5.81 21.50 5.30
C ARG A 58 -7.19 20.88 5.55
N ILE A 59 -8.24 21.65 5.28
CA ILE A 59 -9.64 21.29 5.52
C ILE A 59 -10.37 21.16 4.19
N PHE A 60 -11.05 20.03 3.98
CA PHE A 60 -12.08 19.92 2.95
C PHE A 60 -13.45 20.12 3.60
N THR A 61 -14.25 21.02 3.05
CA THR A 61 -15.64 21.21 3.47
C THR A 61 -16.57 20.49 2.50
N VAL A 62 -17.43 19.65 3.06
CA VAL A 62 -18.32 18.78 2.30
C VAL A 62 -19.76 19.21 2.46
N GLN A 63 -20.47 19.28 1.35
CA GLN A 63 -21.93 19.42 1.28
C GLN A 63 -22.48 18.30 0.40
N GLU A 64 -23.36 17.50 0.98
CA GLU A 64 -23.97 16.39 0.29
C GLU A 64 -25.50 16.50 0.40
N THR A 65 -26.20 16.38 -0.72
CA THR A 65 -27.66 16.27 -0.74
C THR A 65 -28.02 14.85 -1.15
N LEU A 66 -28.54 14.09 -0.21
CA LEU A 66 -29.02 12.72 -0.39
C LEU A 66 -30.53 12.72 -0.59
N PRO A 67 -31.03 12.44 -1.79
CA PRO A 67 -32.47 12.22 -2.01
C PRO A 67 -32.99 11.07 -1.15
N VAL A 68 -34.20 11.19 -0.62
CA VAL A 68 -34.88 10.11 0.12
C VAL A 68 -36.32 9.94 -0.37
N SER A 69 -36.78 8.69 -0.44
CA SER A 69 -38.14 8.39 -0.93
C SER A 69 -39.11 7.96 0.17
N THR A 70 -38.58 7.52 1.31
CA THR A 70 -39.36 6.96 2.43
C THR A 70 -38.93 7.57 3.74
N ALA A 71 -39.89 7.84 4.63
CA ALA A 71 -39.63 8.20 6.02
C ALA A 71 -39.30 6.95 6.84
N GLY A 72 -38.58 7.13 7.94
CA GLY A 72 -38.24 6.04 8.86
C GLY A 72 -36.74 5.79 8.99
N PRO A 73 -36.34 4.66 9.56
CA PRO A 73 -34.93 4.36 9.80
C PRO A 73 -34.11 4.31 8.50
N LEU A 74 -32.92 4.92 8.53
CA LEU A 74 -31.93 4.85 7.47
C LEU A 74 -30.55 4.79 8.11
N THR A 75 -29.66 3.93 7.56
CA THR A 75 -28.25 3.92 7.93
C THR A 75 -27.43 4.56 6.82
N LEU A 76 -26.57 5.49 7.18
CA LEU A 76 -25.57 6.07 6.30
C LEU A 76 -24.21 5.43 6.61
N PHE A 77 -23.50 5.03 5.58
CA PHE A 77 -22.14 4.51 5.68
C PHE A 77 -21.11 5.57 5.31
N TYR A 78 -20.01 5.60 6.06
CA TYR A 78 -18.73 6.14 5.60
C TYR A 78 -17.89 4.96 5.09
N PRO A 79 -17.26 5.03 3.91
CA PRO A 79 -16.49 3.92 3.35
C PRO A 79 -15.37 3.46 4.29
N ALA A 80 -15.35 2.18 4.61
CA ALA A 80 -14.38 1.56 5.51
C ALA A 80 -13.35 0.70 4.78
N TRP A 81 -13.82 -0.24 3.95
CA TRP A 81 -13.01 -1.22 3.23
C TRP A 81 -12.75 -0.73 1.81
N LEU A 82 -11.53 -0.23 1.59
CA LEU A 82 -11.15 0.31 0.29
C LEU A 82 -10.38 -0.74 -0.50
N PRO A 83 -10.79 -1.04 -1.75
CA PRO A 83 -9.99 -1.84 -2.66
C PRO A 83 -8.57 -1.26 -2.78
N GLY A 84 -7.56 -2.14 -2.76
CA GLY A 84 -6.15 -1.72 -2.74
C GLY A 84 -5.57 -1.46 -1.34
N ASN A 85 -6.40 -1.09 -0.36
CA ASN A 85 -5.94 -1.03 1.03
C ASN A 85 -6.05 -2.38 1.76
N HIS A 86 -6.84 -3.30 1.24
CA HIS A 86 -7.05 -4.67 1.76
C HIS A 86 -7.45 -4.74 3.24
N ALA A 87 -7.97 -3.64 3.80
CA ALA A 87 -8.29 -3.47 5.21
C ALA A 87 -9.30 -2.34 5.43
N PRO A 88 -9.97 -2.26 6.59
CA PRO A 88 -10.87 -1.16 6.92
C PRO A 88 -10.06 0.10 7.28
N ARG A 89 -9.69 0.88 6.27
CA ARG A 89 -8.81 2.06 6.40
C ARG A 89 -9.49 3.37 6.05
N GLY A 90 -10.82 3.41 5.95
CA GLY A 90 -11.54 4.67 5.83
C GLY A 90 -11.14 5.61 6.99
N ALA A 91 -10.74 6.83 6.67
CA ALA A 91 -10.18 7.79 7.64
C ALA A 91 -11.29 8.46 8.48
N ILE A 92 -12.08 7.64 9.17
CA ILE A 92 -13.26 8.07 9.94
C ILE A 92 -12.91 9.01 11.10
N GLU A 93 -11.70 8.91 11.63
CA GLU A 93 -11.19 9.78 12.68
C GLU A 93 -10.95 11.23 12.20
N GLN A 94 -10.90 11.45 10.90
CA GLN A 94 -10.69 12.76 10.28
C GLN A 94 -12.01 13.42 9.87
N LEU A 95 -13.15 12.71 9.99
CA LEU A 95 -14.48 13.26 9.80
C LEU A 95 -14.89 14.08 11.02
N ALA A 96 -15.21 15.35 10.82
CA ALA A 96 -15.59 16.28 11.88
C ALA A 96 -16.86 17.07 11.52
N SER A 97 -17.54 17.60 12.55
CA SER A 97 -18.68 18.53 12.39
C SER A 97 -19.83 17.98 11.53
N LEU A 98 -20.13 16.68 11.64
CA LEU A 98 -21.26 16.08 10.91
C LEU A 98 -22.59 16.67 11.37
N MET A 99 -23.30 17.32 10.45
CA MET A 99 -24.65 17.85 10.62
C MET A 99 -25.54 17.32 9.51
N ILE A 100 -26.72 16.84 9.89
CA ILE A 100 -27.74 16.37 8.96
C ILE A 100 -29.01 17.17 9.18
N THR A 101 -29.61 17.69 8.12
CA THR A 101 -30.88 18.41 8.17
C THR A 101 -31.83 17.89 7.11
N ALA A 102 -33.13 18.03 7.36
CA ALA A 102 -34.20 17.82 6.37
C ALA A 102 -35.10 19.05 6.38
N ASP A 103 -35.32 19.67 5.22
CA ASP A 103 -36.09 20.92 5.11
C ASP A 103 -35.60 22.00 6.09
N GLY A 104 -34.27 22.07 6.33
CA GLY A 104 -33.66 23.01 7.25
C GLY A 104 -33.78 22.65 8.74
N GLN A 105 -34.46 21.57 9.10
CA GLN A 105 -34.59 21.11 10.49
C GLN A 105 -33.53 20.04 10.80
N PRO A 106 -32.89 20.08 11.99
CA PRO A 106 -31.89 19.10 12.38
C PRO A 106 -32.46 17.68 12.43
N VAL A 107 -31.73 16.72 11.85
CA VAL A 107 -31.98 15.29 11.98
C VAL A 107 -30.89 14.71 12.89
N ALA A 108 -31.33 14.13 14.02
CA ALA A 108 -30.40 13.50 14.95
C ALA A 108 -29.80 12.24 14.34
N TRP A 109 -28.52 12.01 14.60
CA TRP A 109 -27.82 10.80 14.21
C TRP A 109 -27.11 10.17 15.40
N THR A 110 -26.93 8.85 15.35
CA THR A 110 -26.12 8.10 16.30
C THR A 110 -25.13 7.22 15.56
N ARG A 111 -23.89 7.18 16.04
CA ARG A 111 -22.87 6.27 15.48
C ARG A 111 -23.13 4.85 16.00
N ASP A 112 -23.01 3.86 15.13
CA ASP A 112 -23.07 2.46 15.57
C ASP A 112 -21.84 2.14 16.45
N PRO A 113 -22.03 1.55 17.63
CA PRO A 113 -20.92 1.31 18.56
C PRO A 113 -20.03 0.11 18.15
N VAL A 114 -20.48 -0.73 17.21
CA VAL A 114 -19.74 -1.89 16.71
C VAL A 114 -19.19 -1.59 15.31
N ASN A 115 -20.04 -1.15 14.40
CA ASN A 115 -19.63 -0.68 13.09
C ASN A 115 -19.48 0.85 13.11
N ILE A 116 -18.36 1.34 13.60
CA ILE A 116 -18.10 2.78 13.78
C ILE A 116 -18.19 3.62 12.51
N TYR A 117 -18.26 2.98 11.34
CA TYR A 117 -18.45 3.62 10.04
C TYR A 117 -19.92 3.79 9.66
N ALA A 118 -20.86 3.34 10.49
CA ALA A 118 -22.30 3.47 10.28
C ALA A 118 -22.91 4.57 11.16
N PHE A 119 -23.82 5.35 10.58
CA PHE A 119 -24.59 6.39 11.25
C PHE A 119 -26.07 6.11 11.07
N HIS A 120 -26.79 5.92 12.19
CA HIS A 120 -28.23 5.69 12.19
C HIS A 120 -29.00 6.98 12.34
N ILE A 121 -29.98 7.19 11.49
CA ILE A 121 -30.89 8.32 11.48
C ILE A 121 -32.34 7.87 11.33
N THR A 122 -33.27 8.79 11.58
CA THR A 122 -34.67 8.62 11.21
C THR A 122 -35.05 9.74 10.23
N VAL A 123 -35.35 9.35 8.99
CA VAL A 123 -35.81 10.29 7.96
C VAL A 123 -37.20 10.82 8.37
N PRO A 124 -37.38 12.17 8.49
CA PRO A 124 -38.67 12.75 8.84
C PRO A 124 -39.76 12.47 7.80
N ALA A 125 -41.00 12.42 8.26
CA ALA A 125 -42.15 12.27 7.35
C ALA A 125 -42.24 13.45 6.38
N GLY A 126 -42.36 13.15 5.10
CA GLY A 126 -42.49 14.16 4.04
C GLY A 126 -41.15 14.68 3.48
N ALA A 127 -40.02 14.42 4.13
CA ALA A 127 -38.71 14.82 3.64
C ALA A 127 -38.45 14.20 2.24
N LYS A 128 -37.88 15.00 1.33
CA LYS A 128 -37.50 14.56 -0.03
C LYS A 128 -35.99 14.41 -0.18
N ALA A 129 -35.23 15.05 0.70
CA ALA A 129 -33.78 14.97 0.72
C ALA A 129 -33.26 15.24 2.14
N LEU A 130 -32.05 14.77 2.37
CA LEU A 130 -31.23 15.14 3.53
C LEU A 130 -30.08 16.01 3.04
N ASP A 131 -29.86 17.14 3.70
CA ASP A 131 -28.68 17.96 3.52
C ASP A 131 -27.67 17.59 4.61
N ILE A 132 -26.53 17.04 4.16
CA ILE A 132 -25.46 16.54 5.02
C ILE A 132 -24.27 17.47 4.86
N ARG A 133 -23.70 17.93 5.96
CA ARG A 133 -22.50 18.78 5.98
C ARG A 133 -21.50 18.20 6.96
N PHE A 134 -20.25 18.16 6.55
CA PHE A 134 -19.14 17.79 7.43
C PHE A 134 -17.81 18.33 6.89
N GLN A 135 -16.77 18.12 7.65
CA GLN A 135 -15.41 18.47 7.28
C GLN A 135 -14.52 17.22 7.31
N PHE A 136 -13.58 17.14 6.39
CA PHE A 136 -12.44 16.25 6.44
C PHE A 136 -11.22 17.07 6.86
N LEU A 137 -10.58 16.64 7.95
CA LEU A 137 -9.42 17.31 8.52
C LEU A 137 -8.16 16.54 8.17
N SER A 138 -7.44 16.96 7.13
CA SER A 138 -6.18 16.29 6.77
C SER A 138 -5.16 16.40 7.90
N PRO A 139 -4.43 15.33 8.23
CA PRO A 139 -3.27 15.40 9.11
C PRO A 139 -2.30 16.50 8.68
N THR A 140 -1.74 17.21 9.64
CA THR A 140 -0.72 18.24 9.41
C THR A 140 0.70 17.70 9.54
N ASP A 141 0.84 16.53 10.15
CA ASP A 141 2.09 15.78 10.31
C ASP A 141 1.86 14.28 10.15
N ARG A 142 2.89 13.56 9.70
CA ARG A 142 2.83 12.11 9.45
C ARG A 142 2.57 11.27 10.70
N SER A 143 2.86 11.79 11.89
CA SER A 143 2.54 11.10 13.15
C SER A 143 1.04 11.07 13.45
N MET A 144 0.26 11.99 12.86
CA MET A 144 -1.20 12.05 12.97
C MET A 144 -1.92 11.21 11.91
N GLY A 145 -1.20 10.75 10.88
CA GLY A 145 -1.77 10.00 9.76
C GLY A 145 -1.21 10.43 8.41
N ARG A 146 -1.91 10.08 7.33
CA ARG A 146 -1.48 10.40 5.98
C ARG A 146 -1.78 11.87 5.65
N VAL A 147 -0.74 12.68 5.45
CA VAL A 147 -0.87 14.08 5.00
C VAL A 147 -1.30 14.09 3.53
N VAL A 148 -2.48 14.60 3.24
CA VAL A 148 -3.07 14.63 1.88
C VAL A 148 -3.24 16.06 1.33
N VAL A 149 -2.99 17.08 2.14
CA VAL A 149 -3.05 18.48 1.72
C VAL A 149 -1.77 19.19 2.15
N THR A 150 -1.20 19.97 1.24
CA THR A 150 -0.09 20.91 1.48
C THR A 150 -0.46 22.28 0.90
N PRO A 151 0.30 23.36 1.16
CA PRO A 151 0.02 24.65 0.52
C PRO A 151 0.09 24.65 -1.01
N ASP A 152 0.73 23.66 -1.64
CA ASP A 152 0.99 23.66 -3.06
C ASP A 152 0.27 22.53 -3.83
N MET A 153 -0.25 21.49 -3.13
CA MET A 153 -0.94 20.36 -3.74
C MET A 153 -1.86 19.64 -2.76
N LEU A 154 -2.81 18.88 -3.32
CA LEU A 154 -3.68 17.98 -2.56
C LEU A 154 -3.90 16.65 -3.28
N ASN A 155 -4.27 15.66 -2.47
CA ASN A 155 -4.83 14.41 -2.92
C ASN A 155 -6.23 14.25 -2.31
N LEU A 156 -7.25 14.32 -3.13
CA LEU A 156 -8.63 14.08 -2.72
C LEU A 156 -9.01 12.65 -3.07
N GLN A 157 -9.34 11.85 -2.05
CA GLN A 157 -9.96 10.55 -2.19
C GLN A 157 -11.45 10.68 -1.81
N TRP A 158 -12.36 10.34 -2.72
CA TRP A 158 -13.80 10.55 -2.55
C TRP A 158 -14.41 9.74 -1.39
N ASN A 159 -13.82 8.59 -1.08
CA ASN A 159 -14.21 7.81 0.11
C ASN A 159 -14.03 8.57 1.44
N ALA A 160 -13.16 9.58 1.47
CA ALA A 160 -12.93 10.39 2.67
C ALA A 160 -13.92 11.55 2.82
N VAL A 161 -14.69 11.85 1.77
CA VAL A 161 -15.54 13.04 1.69
C VAL A 161 -16.98 12.71 1.24
N ALA A 162 -17.45 11.49 1.42
CA ALA A 162 -18.79 11.09 1.05
C ALA A 162 -19.40 10.11 2.06
N LEU A 163 -20.70 10.21 2.26
CA LEU A 163 -21.55 9.22 2.91
C LEU A 163 -22.48 8.59 1.88
N TYR A 164 -22.90 7.35 2.11
CA TYR A 164 -23.84 6.69 1.19
C TYR A 164 -24.85 5.82 1.96
N PRO A 165 -26.08 5.60 1.42
CA PRO A 165 -27.12 4.85 2.10
C PRO A 165 -26.80 3.35 2.10
N ALA A 166 -27.01 2.67 3.21
CA ALA A 166 -27.02 1.23 3.31
C ALA A 166 -28.20 0.62 2.51
N GLY A 167 -28.15 -0.69 2.26
CA GLY A 167 -29.21 -1.43 1.57
C GLY A 167 -29.05 -1.52 0.04
N TYR A 168 -28.00 -0.94 -0.52
CA TYR A 168 -27.72 -0.93 -1.96
C TYR A 168 -26.28 -1.31 -2.26
N PHE A 169 -26.03 -1.96 -3.40
CA PHE A 169 -24.67 -2.08 -3.92
C PHE A 169 -24.13 -0.70 -4.27
N ALA A 170 -22.85 -0.44 -3.97
CA ALA A 170 -22.22 0.85 -4.24
C ALA A 170 -22.36 1.29 -5.70
N ARG A 171 -22.24 0.36 -6.66
CA ARG A 171 -22.41 0.58 -8.10
C ARG A 171 -23.84 0.96 -8.53
N GLN A 172 -24.81 0.83 -7.65
CA GLN A 172 -26.22 1.16 -7.91
C GLN A 172 -26.63 2.54 -7.39
N ILE A 173 -25.69 3.27 -6.80
CA ILE A 173 -25.90 4.61 -6.24
C ILE A 173 -25.22 5.63 -7.15
N MET A 174 -26.00 6.45 -7.84
CA MET A 174 -25.46 7.50 -8.72
C MET A 174 -25.06 8.74 -7.92
N VAL A 175 -23.99 9.39 -8.33
CA VAL A 175 -23.47 10.61 -7.71
C VAL A 175 -23.18 11.67 -8.78
N GLU A 176 -23.48 12.94 -8.47
CA GLU A 176 -23.13 14.13 -9.24
C GLU A 176 -22.04 14.89 -8.47
N PRO A 177 -20.74 14.61 -8.72
CA PRO A 177 -19.67 15.22 -7.94
C PRO A 177 -19.28 16.59 -8.47
N THR A 178 -18.96 17.50 -7.56
CA THR A 178 -18.38 18.82 -7.84
C THR A 178 -17.21 19.09 -6.90
N LEU A 179 -16.21 19.81 -7.41
CA LEU A 179 -15.02 20.18 -6.64
C LEU A 179 -14.69 21.66 -6.85
N ARG A 180 -14.44 22.38 -5.77
CA ARG A 180 -13.85 23.72 -5.80
C ARG A 180 -12.38 23.62 -5.38
N LEU A 181 -11.48 24.14 -6.22
CA LEU A 181 -10.03 24.19 -5.97
C LEU A 181 -9.57 25.62 -5.69
N PRO A 182 -8.38 25.83 -5.11
CA PRO A 182 -7.75 27.14 -5.11
C PRO A 182 -7.60 27.70 -6.53
N GLU A 183 -7.67 29.02 -6.66
CA GLU A 183 -7.59 29.70 -7.95
C GLU A 183 -6.29 29.32 -8.71
N GLY A 184 -6.43 29.02 -9.99
CA GLY A 184 -5.32 28.67 -10.89
C GLY A 184 -4.79 27.25 -10.76
N TRP A 185 -5.27 26.46 -9.78
CA TRP A 185 -4.84 25.07 -9.65
C TRP A 185 -5.37 24.20 -10.79
N GLN A 186 -4.54 23.22 -11.18
CA GLN A 186 -4.90 22.19 -12.16
C GLN A 186 -5.04 20.83 -11.44
N LEU A 187 -5.68 19.88 -12.13
CA LEU A 187 -5.93 18.55 -11.57
C LEU A 187 -5.74 17.43 -12.59
N GLY A 188 -5.40 16.24 -12.07
CA GLY A 188 -5.47 14.96 -12.76
C GLY A 188 -6.46 14.04 -12.04
N THR A 189 -7.27 13.32 -12.80
CA THR A 189 -8.26 12.35 -12.30
C THR A 189 -8.78 11.48 -13.43
N ALA A 190 -9.34 10.32 -13.11
CA ALA A 190 -10.09 9.50 -14.05
C ALA A 190 -11.56 9.94 -14.23
N LEU A 191 -12.07 10.91 -13.43
CA LEU A 191 -13.40 11.47 -13.64
C LEU A 191 -13.44 12.33 -14.89
N GLU A 192 -14.52 12.21 -15.67
CA GLU A 192 -14.75 13.06 -16.82
C GLU A 192 -15.36 14.40 -16.40
N THR A 193 -14.67 15.50 -16.74
CA THR A 193 -15.18 16.86 -16.50
C THR A 193 -16.37 17.15 -17.43
N ALA A 194 -17.50 17.54 -16.83
CA ALA A 194 -18.67 18.01 -17.56
C ALA A 194 -18.55 19.52 -17.87
N SER A 195 -18.10 20.33 -16.88
CA SER A 195 -17.86 21.75 -17.05
C SER A 195 -16.89 22.28 -16.00
N ARG A 196 -16.22 23.37 -16.34
CA ARG A 196 -15.36 24.13 -15.42
C ARG A 196 -15.71 25.62 -15.50
N ASP A 197 -15.97 26.21 -14.35
CA ASP A 197 -16.27 27.63 -14.21
C ASP A 197 -15.31 28.22 -13.16
N GLY A 198 -14.22 28.79 -13.63
CA GLY A 198 -13.12 29.24 -12.80
C GLY A 198 -12.50 28.13 -11.96
N ASP A 199 -12.71 28.22 -10.67
CA ASP A 199 -12.22 27.27 -9.64
C ASP A 199 -13.19 26.11 -9.37
N LEU A 200 -14.43 26.17 -9.89
CA LEU A 200 -15.46 25.15 -9.70
C LEU A 200 -15.48 24.18 -10.88
N ILE A 201 -15.24 22.92 -10.60
CA ILE A 201 -15.26 21.80 -11.55
C ILE A 201 -16.51 20.94 -11.27
N ARG A 202 -17.29 20.68 -12.31
CA ARG A 202 -18.38 19.70 -12.28
C ARG A 202 -18.00 18.50 -13.12
N PHE A 203 -18.12 17.32 -12.54
CA PHE A 203 -17.86 16.07 -13.24
C PHE A 203 -19.16 15.48 -13.78
N LYS A 204 -19.04 14.58 -14.77
CA LYS A 204 -20.20 13.81 -15.22
C LYS A 204 -20.71 12.91 -14.09
N PRO A 205 -22.03 12.63 -14.02
CA PRO A 205 -22.56 11.67 -13.06
C PRO A 205 -21.90 10.30 -13.22
N VAL A 206 -21.54 9.69 -12.09
CA VAL A 206 -20.94 8.35 -12.01
C VAL A 206 -21.59 7.56 -10.88
N ASP A 207 -21.48 6.24 -10.90
CA ASP A 207 -21.83 5.43 -9.74
C ASP A 207 -20.81 5.60 -8.60
N PHE A 208 -21.22 5.26 -7.38
CA PHE A 208 -20.43 5.50 -6.18
C PHE A 208 -19.14 4.65 -6.16
N ASP A 209 -19.15 3.45 -6.75
CA ASP A 209 -17.96 2.61 -6.87
C ASP A 209 -16.91 3.26 -7.79
N THR A 210 -17.35 3.73 -8.98
CA THR A 210 -16.50 4.49 -9.90
C THR A 210 -16.01 5.81 -9.28
N LEU A 211 -16.84 6.51 -8.50
CA LEU A 211 -16.44 7.74 -7.82
C LEU A 211 -15.27 7.48 -6.87
N VAL A 212 -15.42 6.51 -5.97
CA VAL A 212 -14.39 6.15 -4.98
C VAL A 212 -13.10 5.69 -5.67
N ASP A 213 -13.22 5.02 -6.82
CA ASP A 213 -12.10 4.54 -7.64
C ASP A 213 -11.48 5.62 -8.55
N SER A 214 -11.84 6.89 -8.39
CA SER A 214 -11.37 8.00 -9.23
C SER A 214 -10.86 9.18 -8.41
N PRO A 215 -9.77 9.01 -7.63
CA PRO A 215 -9.19 10.08 -6.82
C PRO A 215 -8.68 11.23 -7.67
N ILE A 216 -8.32 12.31 -7.00
CA ILE A 216 -7.80 13.53 -7.62
C ILE A 216 -6.45 13.90 -7.02
N PHE A 217 -5.46 14.15 -7.88
CA PHE A 217 -4.31 14.97 -7.55
C PHE A 217 -4.48 16.35 -8.16
N ALA A 218 -4.38 17.39 -7.34
CA ALA A 218 -4.44 18.78 -7.79
C ALA A 218 -3.31 19.61 -7.18
N GLY A 219 -2.86 20.62 -7.91
CA GLY A 219 -1.80 21.46 -7.39
C GLY A 219 -1.57 22.72 -8.21
N ARG A 220 -0.83 23.65 -7.58
CA ARG A 220 -0.37 24.89 -8.21
C ARG A 220 0.65 24.61 -9.31
N TYR A 221 1.54 23.65 -9.08
CA TYR A 221 2.57 23.21 -10.03
C TYR A 221 2.15 21.88 -10.62
N PHE A 222 1.62 21.94 -11.83
CA PHE A 222 1.02 20.81 -12.54
C PHE A 222 1.59 20.68 -13.95
N ARG A 223 1.81 19.44 -14.38
CA ARG A 223 2.16 19.12 -15.77
C ARG A 223 1.45 17.84 -16.20
N GLN A 224 0.82 17.87 -17.36
CA GLN A 224 0.24 16.68 -17.99
C GLN A 224 1.08 16.28 -19.21
N ILE A 225 1.34 15.00 -19.38
CA ILE A 225 2.11 14.42 -20.49
C ILE A 225 1.32 13.27 -21.10
N GLU A 226 1.09 13.31 -22.40
CA GLU A 226 0.50 12.19 -23.13
C GLU A 226 1.54 11.08 -23.28
N LEU A 227 1.21 9.88 -22.79
CA LEU A 227 2.11 8.71 -22.84
C LEU A 227 1.86 7.83 -24.06
N ASP A 228 0.70 7.93 -24.70
CA ASP A 228 0.37 7.22 -25.95
C ASP A 228 -0.26 8.18 -26.96
N PRO A 229 0.53 9.17 -27.48
CA PRO A 229 -0.01 10.21 -28.34
C PRO A 229 -0.56 9.62 -29.65
N GLY A 230 -1.82 9.99 -29.95
CA GLY A 230 -2.53 9.51 -31.15
C GLY A 230 -3.26 8.19 -30.98
N ALA A 231 -3.19 7.53 -29.81
CA ALA A 231 -3.99 6.35 -29.53
C ALA A 231 -5.48 6.72 -29.36
N ALA A 232 -6.35 5.80 -29.74
CA ALA A 232 -7.80 5.95 -29.53
C ALA A 232 -8.17 5.93 -28.02
N VAL A 233 -7.36 5.27 -27.21
CA VAL A 233 -7.48 5.19 -25.74
C VAL A 233 -6.31 5.95 -25.13
N PRO A 234 -6.49 7.23 -24.70
CA PRO A 234 -5.40 8.04 -24.19
C PRO A 234 -4.88 7.56 -22.84
N VAL A 235 -3.56 7.63 -22.66
CA VAL A 235 -2.88 7.40 -21.39
C VAL A 235 -2.09 8.65 -21.03
N ARG A 236 -2.31 9.20 -19.84
CA ARG A 236 -1.75 10.46 -19.39
C ARG A 236 -0.92 10.27 -18.12
N LEU A 237 0.14 11.05 -18.01
CA LEU A 237 0.89 11.23 -16.76
C LEU A 237 0.60 12.64 -16.25
N ASN A 238 -0.14 12.71 -15.14
CA ASN A 238 -0.52 13.95 -14.47
C ASN A 238 0.40 14.13 -13.26
N ILE A 239 1.22 15.18 -13.27
CA ILE A 239 2.27 15.41 -12.28
C ILE A 239 1.92 16.63 -11.45
N VAL A 240 1.93 16.49 -10.13
CA VAL A 240 1.93 17.60 -9.17
C VAL A 240 3.25 17.63 -8.41
N ALA A 241 3.75 18.81 -8.06
CA ALA A 241 5.04 18.96 -7.41
C ALA A 241 5.07 20.07 -6.36
N ASP A 242 5.98 19.98 -5.37
CA ASP A 242 6.18 21.02 -4.34
C ASP A 242 6.71 22.35 -4.92
N ARG A 243 7.29 22.34 -6.11
CA ARG A 243 7.85 23.51 -6.82
C ARG A 243 8.01 23.24 -8.31
N PRO A 244 8.04 24.28 -9.17
CA PRO A 244 7.97 24.10 -10.63
C PRO A 244 9.15 23.35 -11.23
N GLY A 245 10.38 23.56 -10.76
CA GLY A 245 11.57 22.88 -11.31
C GLY A 245 11.61 21.36 -11.10
N LEU A 246 10.73 20.79 -10.28
CA LEU A 246 10.61 19.34 -10.12
C LEU A 246 9.81 18.69 -11.27
N LEU A 247 9.09 19.49 -12.06
CA LEU A 247 8.31 19.02 -13.21
C LEU A 247 9.17 18.79 -14.48
N ASP A 248 10.46 19.13 -14.41
CA ASP A 248 11.36 19.10 -15.57
C ASP A 248 11.80 17.66 -15.88
N ALA A 249 11.03 16.99 -16.73
CA ALA A 249 11.36 15.69 -17.29
C ALA A 249 11.99 15.85 -18.68
N THR A 250 13.09 15.13 -18.93
CA THR A 250 13.75 15.08 -20.24
C THR A 250 12.93 14.26 -21.25
N ALA A 251 13.22 14.41 -22.53
CA ALA A 251 12.60 13.63 -23.60
C ALA A 251 12.80 12.11 -23.40
N ASP A 252 14.00 11.70 -22.98
CA ASP A 252 14.34 10.29 -22.75
C ASP A 252 13.57 9.72 -21.54
N GLN A 253 13.44 10.48 -20.47
CA GLN A 253 12.61 10.09 -19.32
C GLN A 253 11.15 9.94 -19.71
N ILE A 254 10.61 10.83 -20.53
CA ILE A 254 9.25 10.70 -21.07
C ILE A 254 9.15 9.46 -21.99
N ALA A 255 10.15 9.19 -22.81
CA ALA A 255 10.17 8.05 -23.72
C ALA A 255 10.09 6.70 -22.97
N VAL A 256 10.78 6.54 -21.85
CA VAL A 256 10.69 5.28 -21.07
C VAL A 256 9.32 5.10 -20.43
N HIS A 257 8.62 6.17 -20.01
CA HIS A 257 7.24 6.09 -19.54
C HIS A 257 6.26 5.70 -20.66
N ARG A 258 6.47 6.23 -21.88
CA ARG A 258 5.71 5.79 -23.06
C ARG A 258 5.97 4.32 -23.38
N THR A 259 7.21 3.89 -23.27
CA THR A 259 7.58 2.47 -23.47
C THR A 259 6.90 1.57 -22.44
N LEU A 260 6.71 2.01 -21.18
CA LEU A 260 5.96 1.27 -20.18
C LEU A 260 4.54 0.92 -20.68
N VAL A 261 3.83 1.91 -21.23
CA VAL A 261 2.47 1.73 -21.77
C VAL A 261 2.48 0.69 -22.89
N GLN A 262 3.43 0.78 -23.82
CA GLN A 262 3.55 -0.16 -24.94
C GLN A 262 3.92 -1.58 -24.47
N GLN A 263 4.79 -1.72 -23.48
CA GLN A 263 5.16 -3.03 -22.94
C GLN A 263 4.00 -3.69 -22.20
N ALA A 264 3.16 -2.92 -21.50
CA ALA A 264 1.96 -3.42 -20.87
C ALA A 264 0.94 -3.93 -21.91
N TYR A 265 0.72 -3.21 -23.01
CA TYR A 265 -0.16 -3.66 -24.11
C TYR A 265 0.33 -4.97 -24.73
N ARG A 266 1.62 -5.13 -24.93
CA ARG A 266 2.20 -6.37 -25.46
C ARG A 266 2.08 -7.53 -24.48
N LEU A 267 2.15 -7.25 -23.19
CA LEU A 267 2.02 -8.25 -22.13
C LEU A 267 0.59 -8.75 -22.01
N TYR A 268 -0.38 -7.86 -21.89
CA TYR A 268 -1.76 -8.23 -21.58
C TYR A 268 -2.64 -8.46 -22.81
N GLY A 269 -2.38 -7.78 -23.91
CA GLY A 269 -3.12 -7.93 -25.16
C GLY A 269 -4.53 -7.33 -25.16
N ALA A 270 -4.95 -6.66 -24.08
CA ALA A 270 -6.25 -6.01 -23.91
C ALA A 270 -6.11 -4.78 -23.02
N GLN A 271 -7.12 -3.91 -23.05
CA GLN A 271 -7.26 -2.74 -22.19
C GLN A 271 -8.62 -2.76 -21.52
N HIS A 272 -8.70 -2.41 -20.25
CA HIS A 272 -9.92 -2.39 -19.46
C HIS A 272 -10.29 -0.98 -19.00
N TYR A 273 -10.02 0.01 -19.85
CA TYR A 273 -10.30 1.43 -19.62
C TYR A 273 -10.52 2.14 -20.96
N ASN A 274 -11.25 3.25 -20.93
CA ASN A 274 -11.40 4.18 -22.05
C ASN A 274 -10.36 5.30 -22.06
N HIS A 275 -9.68 5.51 -20.97
CA HIS A 275 -8.47 6.30 -20.76
C HIS A 275 -7.81 5.86 -19.46
N TYR A 276 -6.52 6.16 -19.29
CA TYR A 276 -5.81 5.91 -18.04
C TYR A 276 -5.01 7.13 -17.61
N ASP A 277 -5.09 7.47 -16.33
CA ASP A 277 -4.44 8.63 -15.74
C ASP A 277 -3.49 8.22 -14.61
N PHE A 278 -2.18 8.20 -14.89
CA PHE A 278 -1.20 8.15 -13.81
C PHE A 278 -1.26 9.48 -13.04
N LEU A 279 -1.47 9.43 -11.75
CA LEU A 279 -1.42 10.59 -10.84
C LEU A 279 -0.10 10.50 -10.08
N LEU A 280 0.83 11.42 -10.36
CA LEU A 280 2.18 11.40 -9.82
C LEU A 280 2.43 12.62 -8.94
N ALA A 281 2.70 12.43 -7.66
CA ALA A 281 3.09 13.48 -6.72
C ALA A 281 4.59 13.43 -6.45
N LEU A 282 5.26 14.54 -6.68
CA LEU A 282 6.69 14.77 -6.42
C LEU A 282 6.83 15.63 -5.16
N SER A 283 6.83 14.99 -3.98
CA SER A 283 6.75 15.72 -2.71
C SER A 283 7.49 15.01 -1.58
N ASP A 284 8.11 15.80 -0.71
CA ASP A 284 8.60 15.36 0.60
C ASP A 284 7.68 15.80 1.75
N LYS A 285 6.67 16.65 1.46
CA LYS A 285 5.70 17.21 2.40
C LYS A 285 4.42 16.36 2.45
N MET A 286 3.83 16.04 1.28
CA MET A 286 2.69 15.12 1.19
C MET A 286 3.16 13.69 1.47
N SER A 287 2.34 12.89 2.12
CA SER A 287 2.68 11.48 2.36
C SER A 287 2.70 10.69 1.06
N GLY A 288 3.70 9.81 0.93
CA GLY A 288 3.78 8.89 -0.20
C GLY A 288 2.59 7.92 -0.26
N ILE A 289 2.30 7.44 -1.47
CA ILE A 289 1.26 6.45 -1.76
C ILE A 289 1.66 5.67 -3.01
N GLY A 290 1.31 4.39 -3.08
CA GLY A 290 1.03 3.59 -4.24
C GLY A 290 -0.37 3.06 -4.03
N LEU A 291 -1.30 3.36 -4.93
CA LEU A 291 -2.67 2.88 -4.83
C LEU A 291 -3.28 2.81 -6.23
N GLU A 292 -3.74 1.64 -6.52
CA GLU A 292 -4.32 1.28 -7.80
C GLU A 292 -5.79 1.63 -7.91
N HIS A 293 -6.17 2.03 -9.12
CA HIS A 293 -7.55 2.24 -9.55
C HIS A 293 -7.76 1.64 -10.94
N HIS A 294 -9.00 1.45 -11.35
CA HIS A 294 -9.29 0.80 -12.63
C HIS A 294 -8.77 1.63 -13.81
N ARG A 295 -8.94 2.95 -13.76
CA ARG A 295 -8.60 3.90 -14.83
C ARG A 295 -7.55 4.93 -14.42
N SER A 296 -6.95 4.76 -13.25
CA SER A 296 -5.88 5.63 -12.76
C SER A 296 -5.01 4.91 -11.73
N SER A 297 -3.95 5.58 -11.29
CA SER A 297 -3.17 5.18 -10.12
C SER A 297 -2.64 6.39 -9.38
N GLU A 298 -2.63 6.32 -8.05
CA GLU A 298 -2.00 7.32 -7.18
C GLU A 298 -0.56 6.92 -6.91
N ASN A 299 0.39 7.78 -7.27
CA ASN A 299 1.83 7.50 -7.15
C ASN A 299 2.51 8.65 -6.43
N GLY A 300 2.93 8.44 -5.18
CA GLY A 300 3.71 9.40 -4.43
C GLY A 300 5.19 9.00 -4.37
N THR A 301 6.08 9.84 -4.88
CA THR A 301 7.50 9.53 -4.94
C THR A 301 8.37 10.72 -4.49
N SER A 302 9.70 10.51 -4.50
CA SER A 302 10.67 11.54 -4.18
C SER A 302 10.45 12.80 -5.03
N PRO A 303 10.58 14.01 -4.44
CA PRO A 303 10.54 15.24 -5.22
C PRO A 303 11.54 15.25 -6.36
N ASN A 304 12.68 14.61 -6.20
CA ASN A 304 13.76 14.58 -7.19
C ASN A 304 13.63 13.43 -8.22
N TYR A 305 12.43 12.87 -8.42
CA TYR A 305 12.20 11.73 -9.32
C TYR A 305 12.80 11.94 -10.72
N PHE A 306 12.61 13.09 -11.34
CA PHE A 306 13.20 13.43 -12.65
C PHE A 306 14.57 14.08 -12.55
N THR A 307 14.81 14.94 -11.57
CA THR A 307 16.03 15.74 -11.47
C THR A 307 17.25 14.98 -10.96
N GLU A 308 17.04 13.87 -10.22
CA GLU A 308 18.09 12.95 -9.78
C GLU A 308 17.81 11.52 -10.28
N TRP A 309 17.68 11.38 -11.60
CA TRP A 309 17.22 10.16 -12.24
C TRP A 309 17.97 8.90 -11.79
N ASP A 310 19.30 8.94 -11.75
CA ASP A 310 20.11 7.75 -11.38
C ASP A 310 19.89 7.33 -9.93
N LYS A 311 19.75 8.28 -9.02
CA LYS A 311 19.49 8.01 -7.60
C LYS A 311 18.05 7.57 -7.34
N SER A 312 17.10 7.91 -8.21
CA SER A 312 15.69 7.56 -8.06
C SER A 312 15.33 6.19 -8.63
N ALA A 313 16.32 5.39 -9.09
CA ALA A 313 16.11 4.05 -9.67
C ALA A 313 15.31 3.13 -8.72
N VAL A 314 15.54 3.26 -7.41
CA VAL A 314 14.78 2.52 -6.38
C VAL A 314 13.37 3.10 -6.29
N GLY A 315 12.37 2.29 -6.64
CA GLY A 315 10.94 2.67 -6.63
C GLY A 315 10.45 3.27 -7.95
N ARG A 316 11.23 3.23 -9.04
CA ARG A 316 10.71 3.53 -10.39
C ARG A 316 9.83 2.42 -10.97
N ASP A 317 9.83 1.26 -10.36
CA ASP A 317 8.88 0.17 -10.60
C ASP A 317 7.47 0.48 -10.07
N LEU A 318 7.29 1.52 -9.21
CA LEU A 318 5.98 1.88 -8.66
C LEU A 318 4.92 2.11 -9.75
N LEU A 319 5.21 2.94 -10.75
CA LEU A 319 4.25 3.21 -11.82
C LEU A 319 3.90 1.95 -12.62
N ALA A 320 4.87 1.06 -12.83
CA ALA A 320 4.65 -0.20 -13.51
C ALA A 320 3.81 -1.17 -12.67
N HIS A 321 4.01 -1.20 -11.35
CA HIS A 321 3.22 -1.95 -10.39
C HIS A 321 1.77 -1.47 -10.39
N GLU A 322 1.54 -0.19 -10.13
CA GLU A 322 0.19 0.39 -10.07
C GLU A 322 -0.55 0.29 -11.41
N TYR A 323 0.15 0.40 -12.53
CA TYR A 323 -0.47 0.24 -13.85
C TYR A 323 -0.92 -1.20 -14.11
N THR A 324 -0.14 -2.18 -13.67
CA THR A 324 -0.49 -3.61 -13.76
C THR A 324 -1.83 -3.91 -13.09
N HIS A 325 -2.14 -3.22 -12.02
CA HIS A 325 -3.37 -3.41 -11.28
C HIS A 325 -4.64 -3.08 -12.07
N SER A 326 -4.59 -2.27 -13.12
CA SER A 326 -5.74 -2.10 -14.01
C SER A 326 -6.24 -3.45 -14.56
N TRP A 327 -5.33 -4.38 -14.81
CA TRP A 327 -5.63 -5.77 -15.23
C TRP A 327 -5.74 -6.72 -14.04
N ASN A 328 -4.74 -6.75 -13.15
CA ASN A 328 -4.66 -7.66 -12.02
C ASN A 328 -5.10 -6.96 -10.72
N GLY A 329 -6.34 -7.17 -10.33
CA GLY A 329 -6.92 -6.59 -9.12
C GLY A 329 -8.14 -5.73 -9.40
N LYS A 330 -8.13 -4.89 -10.42
CA LYS A 330 -9.30 -4.05 -10.76
C LYS A 330 -10.21 -4.74 -11.77
N PHE A 331 -9.70 -5.21 -12.89
CA PHE A 331 -10.48 -6.00 -13.83
C PHE A 331 -10.58 -7.47 -13.39
N ARG A 332 -9.47 -8.19 -13.27
CA ARG A 332 -9.46 -9.55 -12.70
C ARG A 332 -9.23 -9.45 -11.21
N ARG A 333 -10.23 -9.80 -10.42
CA ARG A 333 -10.23 -9.66 -8.95
C ARG A 333 -10.48 -10.99 -8.28
N GLY A 334 -9.73 -11.32 -7.21
CA GLY A 334 -10.06 -12.47 -6.37
C GLY A 334 -11.51 -12.39 -5.91
N GLU A 335 -12.25 -13.51 -6.00
CA GLU A 335 -13.67 -13.52 -5.67
C GLU A 335 -13.95 -13.02 -4.26
N ASP A 336 -13.06 -13.34 -3.32
CA ASP A 336 -13.16 -12.95 -1.92
C ASP A 336 -12.69 -11.51 -1.62
N LEU A 337 -12.08 -10.84 -2.60
CA LEU A 337 -11.71 -9.42 -2.54
C LEU A 337 -12.79 -8.51 -3.16
N TRP A 338 -13.75 -9.09 -3.88
CA TRP A 338 -14.89 -8.34 -4.40
C TRP A 338 -15.98 -8.24 -3.33
N THR A 339 -16.50 -7.05 -3.08
CA THR A 339 -17.58 -6.80 -2.15
C THR A 339 -18.62 -5.86 -2.77
N GLU A 340 -19.86 -5.99 -2.36
CA GLU A 340 -20.98 -5.20 -2.86
C GLU A 340 -21.00 -3.77 -2.32
N THR A 341 -20.36 -3.53 -1.18
CA THR A 341 -20.26 -2.21 -0.54
C THR A 341 -18.86 -1.99 0.04
N PHE A 342 -18.52 -0.74 0.32
CA PHE A 342 -17.29 -0.39 1.04
C PHE A 342 -17.36 -0.66 2.56
N ASN A 343 -18.43 -1.26 3.06
CA ASN A 343 -18.57 -1.62 4.48
C ASN A 343 -18.70 -3.13 4.67
N THR A 344 -18.65 -3.91 3.59
CA THR A 344 -18.52 -5.37 3.64
C THR A 344 -17.06 -5.76 3.76
N PRO A 345 -16.67 -6.58 4.77
CA PRO A 345 -15.30 -7.02 4.94
C PRO A 345 -14.77 -7.84 3.75
N MET A 346 -13.62 -7.46 3.23
CA MET A 346 -12.89 -8.24 2.23
C MET A 346 -12.15 -9.40 2.88
N ARG A 347 -12.00 -10.50 2.12
CA ARG A 347 -11.12 -11.62 2.44
C ARG A 347 -9.91 -11.56 1.52
N ASN A 348 -8.74 -11.81 2.06
CA ASN A 348 -7.48 -11.49 1.38
C ASN A 348 -6.73 -12.74 0.85
N SER A 349 -7.39 -13.91 0.76
CA SER A 349 -6.71 -15.18 0.50
C SER A 349 -5.91 -15.23 -0.82
N LEU A 350 -6.30 -14.41 -1.82
CA LEU A 350 -5.66 -14.35 -3.14
C LEU A 350 -4.74 -13.15 -3.35
N LEU A 351 -4.32 -12.46 -2.27
CA LEU A 351 -3.38 -11.33 -2.38
C LEU A 351 -2.02 -11.73 -2.99
N TRP A 352 -1.62 -12.99 -2.88
CA TRP A 352 -0.42 -13.48 -3.54
C TRP A 352 -0.52 -13.48 -5.09
N VAL A 353 -1.75 -13.48 -5.65
CA VAL A 353 -2.01 -13.23 -7.08
C VAL A 353 -2.13 -11.73 -7.31
N TYR A 354 -3.03 -11.08 -6.57
CA TYR A 354 -3.33 -9.65 -6.72
C TYR A 354 -2.06 -8.80 -6.59
N GLU A 355 -1.29 -8.98 -5.51
CA GLU A 355 -0.09 -8.21 -5.20
C GLU A 355 1.20 -8.91 -5.63
N GLY A 356 1.32 -10.20 -5.31
CA GLY A 356 2.56 -10.94 -5.60
C GLY A 356 2.87 -11.03 -7.08
N GLN A 357 1.86 -11.27 -7.93
CA GLN A 357 2.06 -11.27 -9.38
C GLN A 357 2.23 -9.85 -9.93
N THR A 358 1.53 -8.87 -9.35
CA THR A 358 1.73 -7.45 -9.72
C THR A 358 3.14 -6.98 -9.37
N GLN A 359 3.67 -7.37 -8.21
CA GLN A 359 5.07 -7.08 -7.84
C GLN A 359 6.05 -7.72 -8.84
N TYR A 360 5.77 -8.93 -9.31
CA TYR A 360 6.55 -9.58 -10.36
C TYR A 360 6.49 -8.77 -11.67
N TRP A 361 5.29 -8.42 -12.14
CA TRP A 361 5.14 -7.66 -13.40
C TRP A 361 5.64 -6.24 -13.28
N GLY A 362 5.50 -5.57 -12.14
CA GLY A 362 6.06 -4.25 -11.88
C GLY A 362 7.57 -4.21 -12.11
N ASN A 363 8.30 -5.18 -11.54
CA ASN A 363 9.74 -5.32 -11.75
C ASN A 363 10.09 -5.64 -13.21
N VAL A 364 9.37 -6.58 -13.85
CA VAL A 364 9.59 -6.96 -15.25
C VAL A 364 9.30 -5.81 -16.21
N LEU A 365 8.17 -5.12 -16.05
CA LEU A 365 7.78 -4.01 -16.91
C LEU A 365 8.69 -2.79 -16.72
N ALA A 366 9.17 -2.52 -15.50
CA ALA A 366 10.14 -1.47 -15.24
C ALA A 366 11.45 -1.71 -16.01
N ALA A 367 11.92 -2.95 -16.07
CA ALA A 367 13.10 -3.32 -16.86
C ALA A 367 12.82 -3.29 -18.37
N ARG A 368 11.69 -3.85 -18.83
CA ARG A 368 11.29 -3.89 -20.25
C ARG A 368 11.07 -2.50 -20.84
N SER A 369 10.62 -1.55 -20.04
CA SER A 369 10.37 -0.16 -20.48
C SER A 369 11.61 0.72 -20.45
N GLY A 370 12.62 0.37 -19.68
CA GLY A 370 13.79 1.20 -19.41
C GLY A 370 13.60 2.18 -18.25
N LEU A 371 12.48 2.11 -17.50
CA LEU A 371 12.34 2.80 -16.21
C LEU A 371 13.44 2.38 -15.24
N GLN A 372 13.79 1.11 -15.26
CA GLN A 372 15.01 0.56 -14.66
C GLN A 372 15.84 -0.13 -15.77
N THR A 373 17.15 -0.04 -15.69
CA THR A 373 17.99 -0.89 -16.54
C THR A 373 17.81 -2.35 -16.15
N LYS A 374 18.11 -3.29 -17.05
CA LYS A 374 18.13 -4.73 -16.72
C LYS A 374 18.97 -5.01 -15.48
N GLN A 375 20.14 -4.37 -15.35
CA GLN A 375 21.02 -4.54 -14.19
C GLN A 375 20.35 -4.07 -12.90
N GLN A 376 19.67 -2.91 -12.91
CA GLN A 376 18.90 -2.42 -11.76
C GLN A 376 17.74 -3.36 -11.39
N GLY A 377 17.04 -3.93 -12.38
CA GLY A 377 16.01 -4.95 -12.15
C GLY A 377 16.57 -6.22 -11.49
N LEU A 378 17.73 -6.70 -11.95
CA LEU A 378 18.44 -7.84 -11.34
C LEU A 378 18.91 -7.52 -9.91
N GLU A 379 19.39 -6.31 -9.65
CA GLU A 379 19.82 -5.88 -8.32
C GLU A 379 18.62 -5.72 -7.37
N ALA A 380 17.47 -5.20 -7.84
CA ALA A 380 16.23 -5.17 -7.09
C ALA A 380 15.77 -6.59 -6.70
N LEU A 381 15.79 -7.52 -7.67
CA LEU A 381 15.46 -8.93 -7.44
C LEU A 381 16.44 -9.61 -6.46
N ALA A 382 17.74 -9.24 -6.49
CA ALA A 382 18.74 -9.72 -5.53
C ALA A 382 18.39 -9.29 -4.10
N LEU A 383 17.96 -8.03 -3.91
CA LEU A 383 17.52 -7.55 -2.59
C LEU A 383 16.31 -8.32 -2.09
N THR A 384 15.31 -8.51 -2.94
CA THR A 384 14.12 -9.31 -2.62
C THR A 384 14.51 -10.72 -2.21
N ALA A 385 15.29 -11.41 -3.03
CA ALA A 385 15.75 -12.78 -2.76
C ALA A 385 16.51 -12.88 -1.44
N ALA A 386 17.43 -11.95 -1.16
CA ALA A 386 18.22 -11.93 0.05
C ALA A 386 17.39 -11.72 1.33
N VAL A 387 16.36 -10.86 1.27
CA VAL A 387 15.43 -10.67 2.40
C VAL A 387 14.79 -12.01 2.77
N TYR A 388 14.28 -12.75 1.78
CA TYR A 388 13.56 -14.00 2.04
C TYR A 388 14.49 -15.18 2.32
N ASP A 389 15.70 -15.20 1.75
CA ASP A 389 16.74 -16.16 2.09
C ASP A 389 17.14 -16.11 3.58
N ASN A 390 17.10 -14.90 4.16
CA ASN A 390 17.44 -14.64 5.56
C ASN A 390 16.23 -14.53 6.50
N ARG A 391 15.00 -14.74 6.01
CA ARG A 391 13.79 -14.58 6.82
C ARG A 391 13.40 -15.88 7.52
N VAL A 392 13.87 -16.05 8.75
CA VAL A 392 13.68 -17.27 9.55
C VAL A 392 12.23 -17.50 10.00
N GLY A 393 11.36 -16.50 9.94
CA GLY A 393 9.93 -16.59 10.30
C GLY A 393 9.13 -17.61 9.49
N ARG A 394 9.61 -18.03 8.31
CA ARG A 394 9.02 -19.15 7.57
C ARG A 394 8.98 -20.47 8.37
N ALA A 395 9.81 -20.61 9.40
CA ALA A 395 9.82 -21.81 10.23
C ALA A 395 8.50 -22.05 10.98
N TRP A 396 7.74 -21.00 11.26
CA TRP A 396 6.50 -21.11 12.02
C TRP A 396 5.25 -20.57 11.31
N ARG A 397 5.43 -19.66 10.33
CA ARG A 397 4.32 -18.95 9.68
C ARG A 397 4.37 -19.14 8.16
N ALA A 398 3.29 -19.65 7.57
CA ALA A 398 3.12 -19.78 6.13
C ALA A 398 3.04 -18.40 5.44
N MET A 399 3.38 -18.34 4.14
CA MET A 399 3.23 -17.11 3.37
C MET A 399 1.75 -16.72 3.21
N SER A 400 0.87 -17.69 2.97
CA SER A 400 -0.57 -17.49 2.85
C SER A 400 -1.18 -16.77 4.06
N ASP A 401 -0.72 -17.08 5.29
CA ASP A 401 -1.21 -16.40 6.48
C ASP A 401 -0.86 -14.89 6.50
N THR A 402 0.23 -14.48 5.83
CA THR A 402 0.62 -13.06 5.76
C THR A 402 -0.38 -12.20 4.95
N THR A 403 -1.29 -12.82 4.19
CA THR A 403 -2.38 -12.12 3.50
C THR A 403 -3.37 -11.46 4.48
N ASN A 404 -3.36 -11.85 5.75
CA ASN A 404 -4.15 -11.22 6.81
C ASN A 404 -3.49 -9.95 7.39
N ASP A 405 -2.23 -9.68 7.07
CA ASP A 405 -1.46 -8.58 7.66
C ASP A 405 -2.02 -7.17 7.40
N PRO A 406 -2.64 -6.87 6.24
CA PRO A 406 -3.29 -5.57 6.06
C PRO A 406 -4.28 -5.22 7.16
N ILE A 407 -5.00 -6.23 7.69
CA ILE A 407 -5.95 -6.10 8.79
C ILE A 407 -5.22 -6.13 10.13
N MET A 408 -4.37 -7.16 10.36
CA MET A 408 -3.72 -7.41 11.66
C MET A 408 -2.70 -6.33 12.03
N VAL A 409 -1.82 -6.00 11.10
CA VAL A 409 -0.67 -5.11 11.33
C VAL A 409 -1.02 -3.66 10.99
N ALA A 410 -1.99 -3.45 10.11
CA ALA A 410 -2.40 -2.12 9.64
C ALA A 410 -1.21 -1.28 9.13
N ARG A 411 -0.24 -1.93 8.45
CA ARG A 411 1.01 -1.35 7.94
C ARG A 411 1.83 -0.62 9.02
N ARG A 412 1.66 -0.96 10.28
CA ARG A 412 2.48 -0.42 11.37
C ARG A 412 3.83 -1.16 11.42
N PRO A 413 4.90 -0.49 11.85
CA PRO A 413 6.16 -1.18 12.14
C PRO A 413 5.93 -2.26 13.19
N ILE A 414 6.51 -3.44 12.97
CA ILE A 414 6.50 -4.57 13.89
C ILE A 414 7.90 -4.86 14.38
N SER A 415 8.03 -5.30 15.63
CA SER A 415 9.31 -5.77 16.16
C SER A 415 9.70 -7.11 15.56
N TRP A 416 11.01 -7.37 15.40
CA TRP A 416 11.53 -8.66 14.93
C TRP A 416 10.91 -9.11 13.60
N ARG A 417 10.88 -8.21 12.61
CA ARG A 417 10.22 -8.43 11.32
C ARG A 417 10.70 -9.71 10.61
N SER A 418 11.97 -10.07 10.77
CA SER A 418 12.53 -11.30 10.20
C SER A 418 11.96 -12.59 10.81
N TRP A 419 11.39 -12.52 12.03
CA TRP A 419 10.71 -13.60 12.72
C TRP A 419 9.18 -13.54 12.58
N GLN A 420 8.57 -12.37 12.79
CA GLN A 420 7.12 -12.22 12.72
C GLN A 420 6.58 -12.35 11.30
N ARG A 421 7.34 -11.98 10.29
CA ARG A 421 6.92 -11.79 8.89
C ARG A 421 5.89 -10.65 8.77
N SER A 422 5.76 -10.05 7.61
CA SER A 422 4.73 -9.03 7.36
C SER A 422 4.56 -8.81 5.87
N GLU A 423 3.34 -8.95 5.38
CA GLU A 423 2.93 -8.66 3.99
C GLU A 423 3.84 -9.36 2.96
N ASP A 424 4.32 -10.58 3.28
CA ASP A 424 5.26 -11.32 2.44
C ASP A 424 4.62 -11.77 1.11
N TYR A 425 3.30 -11.76 1.01
CA TYR A 425 2.57 -12.05 -0.21
C TYR A 425 2.93 -11.15 -1.40
N TYR A 426 3.47 -9.93 -1.17
CA TYR A 426 4.05 -9.08 -2.21
C TYR A 426 5.33 -9.69 -2.78
N SER A 427 6.37 -9.69 -1.98
CA SER A 427 7.73 -9.91 -2.48
C SER A 427 8.13 -11.38 -2.48
N GLU A 428 7.66 -12.21 -1.53
CA GLU A 428 7.80 -13.67 -1.65
C GLU A 428 6.87 -14.19 -2.74
N GLY A 429 5.67 -13.58 -2.89
CA GLY A 429 4.79 -13.82 -4.03
C GLY A 429 5.48 -13.55 -5.37
N GLN A 430 6.25 -12.46 -5.50
CA GLN A 430 7.09 -12.20 -6.67
C GLN A 430 8.03 -13.36 -6.99
N LEU A 431 8.68 -13.95 -5.97
CA LEU A 431 9.59 -15.09 -6.16
C LEU A 431 8.85 -16.36 -6.60
N ILE A 432 7.65 -16.61 -6.09
CA ILE A 432 6.78 -17.71 -6.50
C ILE A 432 6.39 -17.56 -7.98
N TRP A 433 6.04 -16.36 -8.42
CA TRP A 433 5.69 -16.12 -9.83
C TRP A 433 6.88 -16.16 -10.76
N LEU A 434 8.07 -15.76 -10.31
CA LEU A 434 9.32 -15.98 -11.03
C LEU A 434 9.62 -17.49 -11.21
N ASP A 435 9.40 -18.26 -10.14
CA ASP A 435 9.57 -19.70 -10.16
C ASP A 435 8.59 -20.38 -11.15
N ALA A 436 7.34 -19.93 -11.17
CA ALA A 436 6.34 -20.37 -12.15
C ALA A 436 6.75 -20.02 -13.59
N ASP A 437 7.20 -18.78 -13.87
CA ASP A 437 7.61 -18.37 -15.22
C ASP A 437 8.80 -19.20 -15.73
N THR A 438 9.82 -19.34 -14.90
CA THR A 438 11.01 -20.12 -15.29
C THR A 438 10.69 -21.60 -15.47
N LEU A 439 9.78 -22.17 -14.68
CA LEU A 439 9.30 -23.54 -14.84
C LEU A 439 8.51 -23.73 -16.14
N ILE A 440 7.61 -22.81 -16.49
CA ILE A 440 6.89 -22.83 -17.77
C ILE A 440 7.90 -22.80 -18.93
N ARG A 441 8.91 -21.94 -18.87
CA ARG A 441 9.95 -21.84 -19.90
C ARG A 441 10.78 -23.12 -20.02
N GLU A 442 11.17 -23.71 -18.90
CA GLU A 442 11.91 -24.98 -18.87
C GLU A 442 11.11 -26.11 -19.51
N LEU A 443 9.87 -26.34 -19.02
CA LEU A 443 9.00 -27.42 -19.49
C LEU A 443 8.61 -27.29 -20.97
N SER A 444 8.43 -26.06 -21.45
CA SER A 444 8.07 -25.78 -22.85
C SER A 444 9.25 -25.66 -23.80
N GLY A 445 10.49 -25.80 -23.32
CA GLY A 445 11.69 -25.52 -24.10
C GLY A 445 11.78 -24.05 -24.55
N GLY A 446 11.26 -23.12 -23.76
CA GLY A 446 11.26 -21.67 -24.02
C GLY A 446 10.15 -21.22 -24.98
N LYS A 447 9.21 -22.07 -25.35
CA LYS A 447 8.11 -21.73 -26.27
C LYS A 447 6.95 -21.04 -25.57
N ARG A 448 6.80 -21.21 -24.26
CA ARG A 448 5.78 -20.62 -23.40
C ARG A 448 6.43 -19.91 -22.22
N SER A 449 5.70 -19.00 -21.65
CA SER A 449 6.12 -18.17 -20.51
C SER A 449 4.93 -17.67 -19.70
N LEU A 450 5.18 -16.98 -18.62
CA LEU A 450 4.12 -16.31 -17.86
C LEU A 450 3.46 -15.17 -18.66
N ASP A 451 4.10 -14.64 -19.71
CA ASP A 451 3.47 -13.69 -20.65
C ASP A 451 2.24 -14.35 -21.33
N ASP A 452 2.28 -15.65 -21.64
CA ASP A 452 1.14 -16.38 -22.20
C ASP A 452 0.00 -16.52 -21.17
N PHE A 453 0.34 -16.75 -19.90
CA PHE A 453 -0.63 -16.73 -18.82
C PHE A 453 -1.26 -15.34 -18.68
N ALA A 454 -0.45 -14.28 -18.69
CA ALA A 454 -0.96 -12.91 -18.56
C ALA A 454 -2.00 -12.58 -19.64
N LYS A 455 -1.73 -12.95 -20.90
CA LYS A 455 -2.69 -12.79 -21.99
C LYS A 455 -3.97 -13.62 -21.81
N ALA A 456 -3.82 -14.89 -21.41
CA ALA A 456 -4.96 -15.78 -21.25
C ALA A 456 -5.84 -15.41 -20.04
N PHE A 457 -5.24 -14.91 -18.96
CA PHE A 457 -5.92 -14.63 -17.71
C PHE A 457 -6.46 -13.20 -17.63
N PHE A 458 -5.67 -12.22 -18.05
CA PHE A 458 -6.01 -10.79 -17.95
C PHE A 458 -6.47 -10.18 -19.29
N GLY A 459 -6.08 -10.76 -20.43
CA GLY A 459 -6.36 -10.23 -21.78
C GLY A 459 -7.73 -10.58 -22.32
N VAL A 460 -8.67 -11.02 -21.49
CA VAL A 460 -10.04 -11.37 -21.89
C VAL A 460 -10.97 -10.16 -21.81
N ASP A 461 -12.11 -10.20 -22.53
CA ASP A 461 -13.17 -9.20 -22.47
C ASP A 461 -12.64 -7.74 -22.67
N ASN A 462 -11.82 -7.52 -23.69
CA ASN A 462 -11.21 -6.23 -24.01
C ASN A 462 -12.25 -5.09 -24.01
N GLY A 463 -11.94 -4.00 -23.31
CA GLY A 463 -12.80 -2.82 -23.16
C GLY A 463 -13.84 -2.94 -22.04
N SER A 464 -13.92 -4.06 -21.34
CA SER A 464 -14.86 -4.20 -20.20
C SER A 464 -14.30 -3.52 -18.95
N TYR A 465 -15.16 -2.77 -18.26
CA TYR A 465 -14.89 -2.20 -16.93
C TYR A 465 -15.46 -3.04 -15.78
N VAL A 466 -16.28 -4.06 -16.10
CA VAL A 466 -16.92 -4.90 -15.09
C VAL A 466 -15.87 -5.85 -14.51
N PRO A 467 -15.63 -5.84 -13.19
CA PRO A 467 -14.71 -6.76 -12.57
C PRO A 467 -15.10 -8.21 -12.85
N LYS A 468 -14.13 -9.01 -13.30
CA LYS A 468 -14.29 -10.45 -13.54
C LYS A 468 -13.56 -11.20 -12.43
N THR A 469 -14.33 -11.76 -11.51
CA THR A 469 -13.77 -12.48 -10.37
C THR A 469 -13.11 -13.79 -10.77
N TYR A 470 -12.22 -14.30 -9.91
CA TYR A 470 -11.55 -15.59 -10.08
C TYR A 470 -11.30 -16.26 -8.74
N ARG A 471 -11.13 -17.57 -8.77
CA ARG A 471 -10.77 -18.43 -7.66
C ARG A 471 -9.38 -19.04 -7.88
N PHE A 472 -8.87 -19.75 -6.89
CA PHE A 472 -7.60 -20.48 -6.99
C PHE A 472 -7.60 -21.46 -8.16
N GLU A 473 -8.72 -22.16 -8.38
CA GLU A 473 -8.89 -23.14 -9.45
C GLU A 473 -8.80 -22.52 -10.85
N ASP A 474 -9.24 -21.28 -11.01
CA ASP A 474 -9.14 -20.54 -12.28
C ASP A 474 -7.67 -20.22 -12.62
N VAL A 475 -6.86 -19.88 -11.61
CA VAL A 475 -5.42 -19.65 -11.75
C VAL A 475 -4.74 -20.95 -12.18
N VAL A 476 -5.01 -22.06 -11.46
CA VAL A 476 -4.47 -23.39 -11.77
C VAL A 476 -4.88 -23.85 -13.18
N SER A 477 -6.15 -23.70 -13.52
CA SER A 477 -6.68 -24.08 -14.84
C SER A 477 -6.01 -23.28 -15.96
N THR A 478 -5.81 -21.97 -15.79
CA THR A 478 -5.16 -21.13 -16.80
C THR A 478 -3.68 -21.50 -16.95
N LEU A 479 -2.96 -21.75 -15.85
CA LEU A 479 -1.58 -22.22 -15.90
C LEU A 479 -1.47 -23.55 -16.63
N ASN A 480 -2.39 -24.51 -16.38
CA ASN A 480 -2.44 -25.79 -17.10
C ASN A 480 -2.74 -25.61 -18.60
N GLY A 481 -3.55 -24.61 -18.96
CA GLY A 481 -3.80 -24.26 -20.36
C GLY A 481 -2.57 -23.71 -21.09
N VAL A 482 -1.68 -23.06 -20.37
CA VAL A 482 -0.40 -22.55 -20.91
C VAL A 482 0.64 -23.68 -21.00
N GLN A 483 0.83 -24.41 -19.91
CA GLN A 483 1.78 -25.52 -19.80
C GLN A 483 1.23 -26.56 -18.82
N PRO A 484 0.89 -27.77 -19.26
CA PRO A 484 0.43 -28.84 -18.36
C PRO A 484 1.47 -29.18 -17.28
N TYR A 485 1.05 -29.12 -16.03
CA TYR A 485 1.86 -29.46 -14.84
C TYR A 485 0.95 -29.55 -13.60
N ASP A 486 1.42 -30.12 -12.50
CA ASP A 486 0.69 -30.11 -11.22
C ASP A 486 0.80 -28.74 -10.53
N TRP A 487 0.14 -27.74 -11.13
CA TRP A 487 0.18 -26.36 -10.65
C TRP A 487 -0.49 -26.18 -9.30
N ALA A 488 -1.49 -27.00 -8.97
CA ALA A 488 -2.15 -26.92 -7.67
C ALA A 488 -1.15 -27.23 -6.54
N ASN A 489 -0.47 -28.37 -6.64
CA ASN A 489 0.55 -28.76 -5.66
C ASN A 489 1.76 -27.80 -5.67
N PHE A 490 2.19 -27.33 -6.86
CA PHE A 490 3.26 -26.35 -6.99
C PHE A 490 2.97 -25.08 -6.20
N LEU A 491 1.78 -24.51 -6.34
CA LEU A 491 1.38 -23.30 -5.65
C LEU A 491 1.17 -23.57 -4.16
N GLN A 492 0.39 -24.59 -3.79
CA GLN A 492 0.07 -24.89 -2.39
C GLN A 492 1.34 -25.14 -1.55
N THR A 493 2.30 -25.88 -2.07
CA THR A 493 3.55 -26.16 -1.34
C THR A 493 4.37 -24.90 -1.07
N ARG A 494 4.28 -23.87 -1.93
CA ARG A 494 4.97 -22.60 -1.74
C ARG A 494 4.21 -21.64 -0.84
N LEU A 495 2.89 -21.62 -0.95
CA LEU A 495 2.01 -20.79 -0.15
C LEU A 495 1.99 -21.24 1.32
N GLU A 496 1.89 -22.57 1.53
CA GLU A 496 1.73 -23.18 2.86
C GLU A 496 3.05 -23.71 3.44
N GLY A 497 4.12 -23.73 2.65
CA GLY A 497 5.39 -24.31 3.04
C GLY A 497 6.07 -23.60 4.21
N HIS A 498 6.63 -24.41 5.09
CA HIS A 498 7.44 -23.99 6.23
C HIS A 498 8.90 -24.44 6.03
N GLY A 499 9.79 -23.90 6.83
CA GLY A 499 11.19 -24.30 6.83
C GLY A 499 12.14 -23.20 6.36
N PRO A 500 13.45 -23.47 6.40
CA PRO A 500 14.45 -22.48 6.03
C PRO A 500 14.46 -22.26 4.51
N GLY A 501 14.83 -21.05 4.13
CA GLY A 501 14.99 -20.63 2.74
C GLY A 501 13.70 -20.15 2.09
N ALA A 502 13.87 -19.31 1.09
CA ALA A 502 12.80 -18.80 0.24
C ALA A 502 12.65 -19.69 -1.02
N PRO A 503 11.56 -19.53 -1.80
CA PRO A 503 11.44 -20.19 -3.10
C PRO A 503 12.37 -19.54 -4.13
N LEU A 504 13.67 -19.88 -4.09
CA LEU A 504 14.70 -19.33 -4.96
C LEU A 504 14.97 -20.19 -6.22
N ASP A 505 14.24 -21.29 -6.41
CA ASP A 505 14.37 -22.18 -7.57
C ASP A 505 14.23 -21.41 -8.90
N GLY A 506 13.35 -20.39 -8.92
CA GLY A 506 13.16 -19.53 -10.07
C GLY A 506 14.41 -18.73 -10.46
N LEU A 507 15.26 -18.36 -9.53
CA LEU A 507 16.54 -17.71 -9.81
C LEU A 507 17.51 -18.69 -10.46
N THR A 508 17.68 -19.85 -9.85
CA THR A 508 18.62 -20.88 -10.33
C THR A 508 18.22 -21.39 -11.72
N ARG A 509 16.94 -21.68 -11.92
CA ARG A 509 16.39 -22.07 -13.23
C ARG A 509 16.48 -20.91 -14.22
N GLY A 510 16.35 -19.67 -13.73
CA GLY A 510 16.53 -18.42 -14.49
C GLY A 510 17.97 -18.17 -14.93
N GLY A 511 18.92 -19.00 -14.52
CA GLY A 511 20.34 -18.91 -14.88
C GLY A 511 21.17 -17.99 -13.98
N TYR A 512 20.66 -17.66 -12.77
CA TYR A 512 21.35 -16.81 -11.80
C TYR A 512 21.34 -17.45 -10.42
N ARG A 513 22.34 -17.10 -9.62
CA ARG A 513 22.41 -17.47 -8.19
C ARG A 513 22.55 -16.24 -7.32
N LEU A 514 21.91 -16.26 -6.18
CA LEU A 514 22.12 -15.28 -5.13
C LEU A 514 23.49 -15.53 -4.48
N VAL A 515 24.30 -14.49 -4.40
CA VAL A 515 25.61 -14.48 -3.71
C VAL A 515 25.77 -13.23 -2.86
N TYR A 516 26.64 -13.30 -1.87
CA TYR A 516 26.98 -12.17 -1.01
C TYR A 516 28.43 -11.75 -1.27
N ARG A 517 28.67 -10.42 -1.41
CA ARG A 517 29.97 -9.85 -1.71
C ARG A 517 30.29 -8.71 -0.74
N PRO A 518 31.56 -8.39 -0.50
CA PRO A 518 31.93 -7.33 0.45
C PRO A 518 31.57 -5.91 -0.02
N GLU A 519 31.36 -5.69 -1.32
CA GLU A 519 31.02 -4.38 -1.86
C GLU A 519 29.53 -4.32 -2.21
N PRO A 520 28.78 -3.25 -1.77
CA PRO A 520 27.40 -3.04 -2.15
C PRO A 520 27.28 -2.64 -3.64
N THR A 521 26.17 -3.00 -4.28
CA THR A 521 25.82 -2.50 -5.61
C THR A 521 25.37 -1.03 -5.53
N GLU A 522 25.37 -0.31 -6.67
CA GLU A 522 24.88 1.08 -6.69
C GLU A 522 23.40 1.16 -6.35
N PHE A 523 22.60 0.17 -6.75
CA PHE A 523 21.19 0.08 -6.38
C PHE A 523 21.00 -0.12 -4.87
N PHE A 524 21.86 -0.94 -4.22
CA PHE A 524 21.85 -1.11 -2.77
C PHE A 524 22.15 0.21 -2.06
N LYS A 525 23.18 0.94 -2.50
CA LYS A 525 23.53 2.27 -1.94
C LYS A 525 22.38 3.27 -2.12
N ALA A 526 21.73 3.26 -3.28
CA ALA A 526 20.56 4.10 -3.54
C ALA A 526 19.39 3.74 -2.61
N ALA A 527 19.19 2.45 -2.32
CA ALA A 527 18.16 1.99 -1.37
C ALA A 527 18.46 2.43 0.08
N GLU A 528 19.72 2.34 0.54
CA GLU A 528 20.16 2.89 1.82
C GLU A 528 19.93 4.41 1.88
N GLY A 529 20.32 5.12 0.83
CA GLY A 529 20.13 6.57 0.73
C GLY A 529 18.66 7.00 0.81
N ARG A 530 17.75 6.29 0.11
CA ARG A 530 16.30 6.53 0.16
C ARG A 530 15.73 6.29 1.56
N ARG A 531 16.16 5.22 2.23
CA ARG A 531 15.75 4.89 3.61
C ARG A 531 16.46 5.73 4.67
N LYS A 532 17.51 6.46 4.31
CA LYS A 532 18.40 7.20 5.21
C LYS A 532 19.02 6.30 6.29
N SER A 533 19.33 5.06 5.96
CA SER A 533 19.78 3.99 6.85
C SER A 533 21.11 3.40 6.40
N VAL A 534 21.75 2.65 7.28
CA VAL A 534 22.90 1.78 7.02
C VAL A 534 22.42 0.35 7.17
N ASP A 535 22.46 -0.44 6.10
CA ASP A 535 21.92 -1.79 6.06
C ASP A 535 23.04 -2.84 6.11
N LEU A 536 23.24 -3.43 7.27
CA LEU A 536 24.17 -4.50 7.56
C LEU A 536 23.45 -5.82 7.89
N THR A 537 22.22 -5.99 7.36
CA THR A 537 21.38 -7.18 7.59
C THR A 537 22.13 -8.46 7.27
N TYR A 538 22.85 -8.50 6.16
CA TYR A 538 23.51 -9.72 5.66
C TYR A 538 24.92 -9.92 6.24
N SER A 539 25.41 -8.95 7.02
CA SER A 539 26.67 -9.02 7.76
C SER A 539 26.38 -9.41 9.21
N ILE A 540 26.17 -8.42 10.05
CA ILE A 540 25.96 -8.62 11.50
C ILE A 540 24.46 -8.69 11.89
N GLY A 541 23.55 -8.57 10.94
CA GLY A 541 22.11 -8.71 11.18
C GLY A 541 21.44 -7.45 11.74
N VAL A 542 21.83 -6.24 11.28
CA VAL A 542 21.22 -4.98 11.74
C VAL A 542 20.95 -4.01 10.60
N VAL A 543 19.93 -3.17 10.80
CA VAL A 543 19.72 -1.93 10.06
C VAL A 543 19.81 -0.78 11.06
N LEU A 544 20.56 0.27 10.73
CA LEU A 544 20.77 1.42 11.60
C LEU A 544 20.28 2.71 10.93
N ASP A 545 19.74 3.60 11.74
CA ASP A 545 19.59 5.01 11.38
C ASP A 545 20.96 5.71 11.38
N LYS A 546 21.02 6.91 10.83
CA LYS A 546 22.28 7.66 10.71
C LYS A 546 22.98 7.96 12.04
N ASP A 547 22.22 8.03 13.13
CA ASP A 547 22.73 8.30 14.48
C ASP A 547 23.18 7.02 15.23
N GLY A 548 23.15 5.87 14.57
CA GLY A 548 23.50 4.58 15.15
C GLY A 548 22.38 3.88 15.91
N THR A 549 21.15 4.39 15.85
CA THR A 549 19.99 3.71 16.41
C THR A 549 19.63 2.48 15.58
N LEU A 550 19.42 1.34 16.23
CA LEU A 550 19.06 0.08 15.60
C LEU A 550 17.59 0.12 15.16
N ALA A 551 17.35 0.34 13.88
CA ALA A 551 16.01 0.34 13.26
C ALA A 551 15.47 -1.09 13.12
N ASP A 552 16.34 -2.08 12.88
CA ASP A 552 15.98 -3.49 12.84
C ASP A 552 17.15 -4.37 13.30
N VAL A 553 16.83 -5.54 13.86
CA VAL A 553 17.78 -6.59 14.26
C VAL A 553 17.25 -7.93 13.78
N ALA A 554 18.01 -8.65 12.98
CA ALA A 554 17.65 -9.95 12.44
C ALA A 554 17.58 -11.00 13.56
N TRP A 555 16.44 -11.68 13.67
CA TRP A 555 16.22 -12.76 14.63
C TRP A 555 17.27 -13.86 14.46
N ASP A 556 17.83 -14.33 15.56
CA ASP A 556 18.87 -15.36 15.61
C ASP A 556 20.16 -15.02 14.85
N GLY A 557 20.31 -13.77 14.38
CA GLY A 557 21.52 -13.25 13.73
C GLY A 557 22.65 -12.95 14.75
N PRO A 558 23.85 -12.57 14.27
CA PRO A 558 24.99 -12.25 15.15
C PRO A 558 24.69 -11.18 16.18
N ALA A 559 24.06 -10.08 15.78
CA ALA A 559 23.68 -8.98 16.67
C ALA A 559 22.63 -9.40 17.71
N PHE A 560 21.63 -10.19 17.30
CA PHE A 560 20.62 -10.75 18.21
C PHE A 560 21.27 -11.65 19.28
N LYS A 561 22.16 -12.55 18.87
CA LYS A 561 22.91 -13.43 19.79
C LYS A 561 23.82 -12.68 20.76
N ALA A 562 24.30 -11.53 20.34
CA ALA A 562 25.06 -10.62 21.22
C ALA A 562 24.15 -9.79 22.15
N GLY A 563 22.82 -9.92 22.06
CA GLY A 563 21.86 -9.24 22.91
C GLY A 563 21.53 -7.80 22.47
N LEU A 564 21.72 -7.49 21.19
CA LEU A 564 21.23 -6.25 20.59
C LEU A 564 19.72 -6.33 20.34
N ILE A 565 19.05 -5.19 20.49
CA ILE A 565 17.60 -5.06 20.30
C ILE A 565 17.28 -3.83 19.46
N GLN A 566 16.16 -3.85 18.77
CA GLN A 566 15.61 -2.70 18.07
C GLN A 566 15.39 -1.53 19.04
N GLY A 567 15.72 -0.29 18.62
CA GLY A 567 15.65 0.93 19.43
C GLY A 567 16.87 1.17 20.34
N ALA A 568 17.80 0.20 20.47
CA ALA A 568 19.08 0.49 21.11
C ALA A 568 19.97 1.30 20.17
N GLN A 569 20.93 2.07 20.72
CA GLN A 569 21.83 2.93 19.95
C GLN A 569 23.29 2.50 20.15
N ILE A 570 24.01 2.33 19.06
CA ILE A 570 25.46 2.17 19.09
C ILE A 570 26.08 3.55 19.31
N ILE A 571 26.75 3.74 20.44
CA ILE A 571 27.38 5.02 20.85
C ILE A 571 28.83 5.08 20.42
N ALA A 572 29.54 3.94 20.48
CA ALA A 572 30.95 3.87 20.11
C ALA A 572 31.29 2.50 19.50
N VAL A 573 32.29 2.49 18.63
CA VAL A 573 32.87 1.32 17.98
C VAL A 573 34.37 1.32 18.29
N GLY A 574 34.87 0.26 18.93
CA GLY A 574 36.30 0.15 19.29
C GLY A 574 36.82 1.30 20.16
N GLY A 575 35.97 1.89 20.99
CA GLY A 575 36.31 3.00 21.87
C GLY A 575 36.20 4.40 21.25
N ALA A 576 35.97 4.53 19.93
CA ALA A 576 35.70 5.80 19.25
C ALA A 576 34.19 6.02 19.04
N ALA A 577 33.74 7.29 18.96
CA ALA A 577 32.33 7.63 18.72
C ALA A 577 31.82 6.94 17.48
N TYR A 578 30.51 6.59 17.48
CA TYR A 578 29.87 5.91 16.36
C TYR A 578 30.02 6.70 15.06
N ASP A 579 30.46 5.99 14.04
CA ASP A 579 30.47 6.39 12.67
C ASP A 579 30.21 5.13 11.83
N ALA A 580 29.42 5.25 10.75
CA ALA A 580 29.00 4.10 9.93
C ALA A 580 30.18 3.43 9.22
N ASP A 581 31.14 4.21 8.71
CA ASP A 581 32.28 3.67 8.00
C ASP A 581 33.27 3.02 8.98
N GLN A 582 33.39 3.57 10.19
CA GLN A 582 34.15 2.95 11.26
C GLN A 582 33.55 1.61 11.68
N LEU A 583 32.23 1.50 11.79
CA LEU A 583 31.56 0.22 12.05
C LEU A 583 31.84 -0.79 10.93
N LYS A 584 31.73 -0.38 9.66
CA LYS A 584 32.05 -1.23 8.50
C LYS A 584 33.53 -1.66 8.51
N ALA A 585 34.44 -0.77 8.85
CA ALA A 585 35.87 -1.09 8.98
C ALA A 585 36.12 -2.09 10.12
N ALA A 586 35.46 -1.92 11.26
CA ALA A 586 35.55 -2.87 12.37
C ALA A 586 35.03 -4.26 12.03
N ILE A 587 33.89 -4.35 11.28
CA ILE A 587 33.35 -5.62 10.78
C ILE A 587 34.32 -6.29 9.81
N THR A 588 34.94 -5.51 8.92
CA THR A 588 35.95 -6.03 7.99
C THR A 588 37.19 -6.55 8.73
N ALA A 589 37.66 -5.81 9.74
CA ALA A 589 38.84 -6.20 10.56
C ALA A 589 38.55 -7.47 11.41
N ALA A 590 37.30 -7.68 11.81
CA ALA A 590 36.85 -8.82 12.62
C ALA A 590 36.88 -10.16 11.90
N THR A 591 37.24 -10.21 10.62
CA THR A 591 37.61 -11.48 9.93
C THR A 591 38.82 -12.14 10.60
N ASP A 592 39.66 -11.37 11.31
CA ASP A 592 40.67 -11.86 12.25
C ASP A 592 39.99 -12.11 13.62
N PRO A 593 39.95 -13.37 14.13
CA PRO A 593 39.33 -13.69 15.43
C PRO A 593 39.93 -12.91 16.63
N ALA A 594 41.17 -12.41 16.51
CA ALA A 594 41.80 -11.61 17.54
C ALA A 594 41.26 -10.18 17.64
N LYS A 595 40.44 -9.75 16.67
CA LYS A 595 39.90 -8.39 16.56
C LYS A 595 38.37 -8.40 16.55
N PRO A 596 37.67 -8.78 17.64
CA PRO A 596 36.23 -8.75 17.71
C PRO A 596 35.69 -7.32 17.53
N VAL A 597 34.47 -7.19 17.01
CA VAL A 597 33.79 -5.89 16.97
C VAL A 597 33.35 -5.53 18.39
N GLU A 598 33.96 -4.52 18.98
CA GLU A 598 33.58 -4.00 20.30
C GLU A 598 32.66 -2.79 20.15
N LEU A 599 31.47 -2.86 20.76
CA LEU A 599 30.44 -1.84 20.68
C LEU A 599 30.08 -1.34 22.08
N LEU A 600 30.04 -0.01 22.28
CA LEU A 600 29.34 0.59 23.41
C LEU A 600 27.92 0.89 22.97
N VAL A 601 26.95 0.28 23.63
CA VAL A 601 25.51 0.34 23.25
C VAL A 601 24.72 0.95 24.40
N LYS A 602 23.87 1.90 24.07
CA LYS A 602 22.86 2.49 24.97
C LYS A 602 21.49 1.84 24.71
N SER A 603 20.84 1.34 25.74
CA SER A 603 19.47 0.81 25.69
C SER A 603 18.69 1.40 26.88
N GLY A 604 17.76 2.30 26.61
CA GLY A 604 17.12 3.13 27.61
C GLY A 604 18.15 4.01 28.35
N ASP A 605 18.24 3.86 29.66
CA ASP A 605 19.18 4.56 30.55
C ASP A 605 20.48 3.79 30.81
N ARG A 606 20.67 2.62 30.19
CA ARG A 606 21.82 1.73 30.46
C ARG A 606 22.80 1.70 29.31
N TYR A 607 24.07 1.64 29.66
CA TYR A 607 25.18 1.43 28.74
C TYR A 607 25.81 0.04 28.96
N ARG A 608 26.10 -0.64 27.85
CA ARG A 608 26.76 -1.95 27.86
C ARG A 608 27.86 -2.00 26.82
N THR A 609 29.00 -2.57 27.15
CA THR A 609 29.99 -2.99 26.15
C THR A 609 29.63 -4.38 25.66
N ILE A 610 29.54 -4.53 24.36
CA ILE A 610 29.21 -5.78 23.69
C ILE A 610 30.39 -6.15 22.80
N LYS A 611 30.83 -7.41 22.90
CA LYS A 611 31.76 -8.01 21.94
C LYS A 611 30.96 -8.89 20.99
N LEU A 612 30.91 -8.48 19.75
CA LEU A 612 30.16 -9.20 18.70
C LEU A 612 31.09 -10.21 18.03
N THR A 613 30.76 -11.49 18.17
CA THR A 613 31.50 -12.58 17.53
C THR A 613 30.97 -12.79 16.13
N TYR A 614 31.63 -12.23 15.13
CA TYR A 614 31.29 -12.36 13.73
C TYR A 614 32.58 -12.22 12.88
N GLN A 615 32.79 -13.14 11.95
CA GLN A 615 34.02 -13.22 11.15
C GLN A 615 33.74 -13.22 9.63
N GLY A 616 32.47 -13.03 9.24
CA GLY A 616 32.07 -13.10 7.82
C GLY A 616 32.43 -11.88 6.98
N GLY A 617 32.91 -10.77 7.62
CA GLY A 617 33.16 -9.52 6.93
C GLY A 617 31.89 -8.81 6.47
N LEU A 618 32.02 -7.86 5.54
CA LEU A 618 30.86 -7.21 4.93
C LEU A 618 30.23 -8.13 3.87
N CYS A 619 28.92 -8.19 3.87
CA CYS A 619 28.12 -9.02 2.96
C CYS A 619 26.98 -8.21 2.37
N TYR A 620 26.92 -8.11 1.04
CA TYR A 620 25.86 -7.45 0.27
C TYR A 620 25.37 -8.37 -0.84
N PRO A 621 24.05 -8.48 -1.05
CA PRO A 621 23.49 -9.43 -2.01
C PRO A 621 23.68 -8.94 -3.44
N ARG A 622 23.89 -9.91 -4.35
CA ARG A 622 23.80 -9.73 -5.80
C ARG A 622 23.45 -11.03 -6.51
N LEU A 623 22.94 -10.90 -7.73
CA LEU A 623 22.77 -12.04 -8.62
C LEU A 623 23.98 -12.19 -9.53
N GLU A 624 24.54 -13.39 -9.60
CA GLU A 624 25.59 -13.74 -10.53
C GLU A 624 25.09 -14.81 -11.53
N PRO A 625 25.41 -14.67 -12.83
CA PRO A 625 25.05 -15.67 -13.81
C PRO A 625 25.73 -17.02 -13.50
N ILE A 626 25.00 -18.10 -13.74
CA ILE A 626 25.51 -19.46 -13.60
C ILE A 626 26.16 -19.86 -14.93
N ALA A 627 27.46 -20.15 -14.90
CA ALA A 627 28.22 -20.55 -16.09
C ALA A 627 27.61 -21.76 -16.77
N GLY A 628 27.47 -21.73 -18.09
CA GLY A 628 26.92 -22.84 -18.88
C GLY A 628 25.39 -23.01 -18.82
N THR A 629 24.67 -22.13 -18.09
CA THR A 629 23.21 -22.16 -18.01
C THR A 629 22.63 -21.06 -18.90
N LYS A 630 21.47 -21.31 -19.53
CA LYS A 630 20.74 -20.28 -20.27
C LYS A 630 20.23 -19.21 -19.28
N ALA A 631 20.57 -17.96 -19.51
CA ALA A 631 20.13 -16.85 -18.69
C ALA A 631 18.67 -16.45 -19.04
N MET A 632 17.68 -17.21 -18.53
CA MET A 632 16.25 -16.94 -18.79
C MET A 632 15.79 -15.60 -18.23
N LEU A 633 16.42 -15.11 -17.13
CA LEU A 633 16.13 -13.77 -16.60
C LEU A 633 16.44 -12.66 -17.61
N ASP A 634 17.45 -12.85 -18.45
CA ASP A 634 17.75 -11.89 -19.53
C ASP A 634 16.60 -11.81 -20.54
N ASP A 635 16.02 -12.96 -20.89
CA ASP A 635 14.85 -13.03 -21.78
C ASP A 635 13.59 -12.44 -21.11
N ILE A 636 13.42 -12.64 -19.81
CA ILE A 636 12.29 -12.10 -19.03
C ILE A 636 12.30 -10.57 -19.03
N TYR A 637 13.46 -9.97 -18.80
CA TYR A 637 13.63 -8.51 -18.74
C TYR A 637 13.79 -7.83 -20.10
N ALA A 638 13.98 -8.59 -21.17
CA ALA A 638 14.09 -8.02 -22.51
C ALA A 638 12.75 -7.42 -22.96
N ALA A 639 12.81 -6.21 -23.54
CA ALA A 639 11.63 -5.56 -24.13
C ALA A 639 10.98 -6.45 -25.18
N ARG A 640 9.66 -6.53 -25.18
CA ARG A 640 8.88 -7.24 -26.19
C ARG A 640 8.74 -6.36 -27.44
N LYS A 641 8.87 -6.99 -28.62
CA LYS A 641 8.75 -6.32 -29.95
C LYS A 641 7.29 -6.21 -30.38
#